data_0eab5d0fa3a29de48f4414f1108937c6
#
_entry.id   0eab5d0fa3a29de48f4414f1108937c6
#
_cell.length_a   1.000
_cell.length_b   1.000
_cell.length_c   1.000
_cell.angle_alpha   90.00
_cell.angle_beta   90.00
_cell.angle_gamma   90.00
#
_symmetry.space_group_name_H-M   'P 1'
#
loop_
_entity.id
_entity.type
_entity.pdbx_description
1 polymer ?
#
loop_
_entity_poly.entity_id
_entity_poly.type
_entity_poly.pdbx_seq_one_letter_code
_entity_poly.pdbx_strand_id
1 'polypeptide(L)'
;MIPKETVDLILDTARVEEVVGDYVTLKRRGASLWACCPFHNEKTPSFAVTPSKGIYKCFGCGKSGSAVGFVMDYEHMTYPEALRYLAKKYNIEVKEEEETAEQIAARQRSESLMAASEFAFNFFKEQLTQPEGKAIGYQYFRSRGLLPETIEKYGLGWAPKSKEAFTQAAKNAGYKDEYLLETGLCSQWEDGSLHDRFYDRVIFPIHSVSGRVIAFGGRTLLKEKSDKIAKYVNSKESEIYVKSRSLYGIWFAKNEMAKQDRCYLMEGYLDVLSMHQAGILNCVASSGTSLTEEQIRIIKKFTENVTIMYDGDAAGLHAAIRAIGMILKEGMNPRVVFLPDGDDPDSFSQKHTLEEIQDYIKDNEQDGIAFKTNLLLEEAGDDPLKKANLINEIADTVADIPDAIKRQVYVDTVARQFGIESDIIQDRVRKTREKNRREMPGRAGHDERSAGPDQNVMANTDRPSAERRILEEDRILAPAERELLGFILRYGRNPLQFETDSEFYDPEGSQTVADFIDSALSSDDIHFGNKAYEATYNAYFALYDQGLEQDDIVLALLNGEDRVVAGVAAELSSEKYELTVHNFTDALTTTDSWLVTYVPRAILVYHDKRIEAQQADIARKLKADVSIEEAKELMTRLTRLNEFKKKLNIKLGRLKK
;
A
#
# COMPACT_ATOMS: atom_id res chain seq x y z
N MET A 1 -18.54 2.08 18.09
CA MET A 1 -17.21 1.40 18.12
C MET A 1 -17.45 -0.04 18.60
N ILE A 2 -16.75 -1.04 18.11
CA ILE A 2 -16.93 -2.43 18.60
C ILE A 2 -16.37 -2.47 20.03
N PRO A 3 -17.15 -2.92 21.05
CA PRO A 3 -16.68 -3.00 22.42
C PRO A 3 -15.46 -3.92 22.55
N LYS A 4 -14.53 -3.59 23.44
CA LYS A 4 -13.28 -4.33 23.63
C LYS A 4 -13.56 -5.83 23.92
N GLU A 5 -14.54 -6.12 24.76
CA GLU A 5 -14.94 -7.50 25.07
C GLU A 5 -15.40 -8.29 23.83
N THR A 6 -16.09 -7.64 22.90
CA THR A 6 -16.52 -8.24 21.63
C THR A 6 -15.33 -8.41 20.68
N VAL A 7 -14.40 -7.46 20.66
CA VAL A 7 -13.15 -7.57 19.89
C VAL A 7 -12.35 -8.77 20.40
N ASP A 8 -12.12 -8.85 21.71
CA ASP A 8 -11.38 -9.95 22.34
C ASP A 8 -12.04 -11.31 22.03
N LEU A 9 -13.36 -11.41 22.12
CA LEU A 9 -14.11 -12.62 21.77
C LEU A 9 -13.95 -13.03 20.29
N ILE A 10 -13.94 -12.05 19.36
CA ILE A 10 -13.72 -12.30 17.94
C ILE A 10 -12.30 -12.81 17.71
N LEU A 11 -11.31 -12.17 18.34
CA LEU A 11 -9.90 -12.54 18.21
C LEU A 11 -9.61 -13.93 18.76
N ASP A 12 -10.18 -14.28 19.91
CA ASP A 12 -10.03 -15.60 20.56
C ASP A 12 -10.71 -16.70 19.77
N THR A 13 -11.81 -16.38 19.08
CA THR A 13 -12.58 -17.35 18.30
C THR A 13 -12.01 -17.57 16.89
N ALA A 14 -11.42 -16.53 16.30
CA ALA A 14 -10.95 -16.55 14.92
C ALA A 14 -9.62 -17.29 14.77
N ARG A 15 -9.68 -18.59 14.52
CA ARG A 15 -8.50 -19.43 14.30
C ARG A 15 -7.89 -19.18 12.93
N VAL A 16 -6.58 -18.88 12.91
CA VAL A 16 -5.87 -18.53 11.67
C VAL A 16 -5.94 -19.63 10.62
N GLU A 17 -5.88 -20.90 11.02
CA GLU A 17 -5.97 -22.04 10.12
C GLU A 17 -7.36 -22.21 9.49
N GLU A 18 -8.42 -21.84 10.19
CA GLU A 18 -9.79 -21.89 9.68
C GLU A 18 -10.06 -20.72 8.73
N VAL A 19 -9.58 -19.51 9.10
CA VAL A 19 -9.74 -18.31 8.28
C VAL A 19 -8.97 -18.43 6.97
N VAL A 20 -7.71 -18.83 7.04
CA VAL A 20 -6.87 -19.04 5.85
C VAL A 20 -7.36 -20.22 5.01
N GLY A 21 -7.88 -21.28 5.66
CA GLY A 21 -8.42 -22.46 5.01
C GLY A 21 -9.61 -22.21 4.08
N ASP A 22 -10.35 -21.11 4.27
CA ASP A 22 -11.42 -20.70 3.34
C ASP A 22 -10.87 -20.26 1.97
N TYR A 23 -9.62 -19.84 1.89
CA TYR A 23 -9.01 -19.24 0.69
C TYR A 23 -8.00 -20.16 0.01
N VAL A 24 -7.28 -20.98 0.79
CA VAL A 24 -6.25 -21.89 0.27
C VAL A 24 -6.32 -23.28 0.91
N THR A 25 -5.97 -24.29 0.13
CA THR A 25 -5.90 -25.66 0.64
C THR A 25 -4.62 -25.87 1.46
N LEU A 26 -4.78 -25.96 2.78
CA LEU A 26 -3.69 -26.15 3.73
C LEU A 26 -3.30 -27.64 3.84
N LYS A 27 -2.00 -27.96 3.77
CA LYS A 27 -1.44 -29.30 3.93
C LYS A 27 -0.53 -29.34 5.16
N ARG A 28 -0.74 -30.29 6.05
CA ARG A 28 0.04 -30.42 7.29
C ARG A 28 1.48 -30.85 7.02
N ARG A 29 2.44 -30.12 7.61
CA ARG A 29 3.86 -30.48 7.67
C ARG A 29 4.40 -30.16 9.08
N GLY A 30 4.58 -31.19 9.90
CA GLY A 30 4.97 -31.03 11.31
C GLY A 30 3.91 -30.28 12.12
N ALA A 31 4.32 -29.26 12.86
CA ALA A 31 3.44 -28.44 13.69
C ALA A 31 2.68 -27.36 12.89
N SER A 32 3.08 -27.08 11.65
CA SER A 32 2.51 -26.05 10.79
C SER A 32 1.73 -26.61 9.61
N LEU A 33 0.84 -25.79 9.07
CA LEU A 33 0.08 -26.06 7.85
C LEU A 33 0.69 -25.23 6.71
N TRP A 34 0.81 -25.81 5.52
CA TRP A 34 1.50 -25.19 4.38
C TRP A 34 0.61 -25.14 3.15
N ALA A 35 0.74 -24.05 2.37
CA ALA A 35 0.09 -23.85 1.07
C ALA A 35 0.98 -23.02 0.13
N CYS A 36 0.58 -22.93 -1.15
CA CYS A 36 1.05 -21.85 -2.00
C CYS A 36 0.44 -20.53 -1.51
N CYS A 37 1.22 -19.46 -1.56
CA CYS A 37 0.82 -18.17 -1.03
C CYS A 37 -0.34 -17.56 -1.82
N PRO A 38 -1.40 -17.06 -1.17
CA PRO A 38 -2.48 -16.38 -1.86
C PRO A 38 -2.13 -14.94 -2.27
N PHE A 39 -1.02 -14.39 -1.76
CA PHE A 39 -0.60 -13.01 -2.01
C PHE A 39 0.39 -12.85 -3.16
N HIS A 40 1.05 -13.93 -3.60
CA HIS A 40 1.97 -13.90 -4.74
C HIS A 40 1.95 -15.24 -5.49
N ASN A 41 2.38 -15.22 -6.74
CA ASN A 41 2.37 -16.42 -7.58
C ASN A 41 3.60 -17.29 -7.32
N GLU A 42 3.38 -18.55 -6.91
CA GLU A 42 4.46 -19.52 -6.67
C GLU A 42 4.01 -20.95 -7.02
N LYS A 43 4.99 -21.79 -7.39
CA LYS A 43 4.73 -23.21 -7.70
C LYS A 43 5.02 -24.14 -6.52
N THR A 44 5.83 -23.69 -5.57
CA THR A 44 6.23 -24.47 -4.39
C THR A 44 5.69 -23.82 -3.13
N PRO A 45 5.04 -24.58 -2.23
CA PRO A 45 4.46 -24.00 -1.02
C PRO A 45 5.49 -23.29 -0.14
N SER A 46 5.35 -21.99 0.05
CA SER A 46 6.16 -21.17 0.95
C SER A 46 5.33 -20.45 2.03
N PHE A 47 4.02 -20.60 2.01
CA PHE A 47 3.10 -20.01 2.95
C PHE A 47 2.82 -21.00 4.10
N ALA A 48 3.25 -20.64 5.30
CA ALA A 48 3.06 -21.43 6.50
C ALA A 48 2.02 -20.80 7.43
N VAL A 49 1.15 -21.61 7.99
CA VAL A 49 0.22 -21.25 9.06
C VAL A 49 0.61 -22.04 10.30
N THR A 50 0.80 -21.35 11.41
CA THR A 50 1.19 -21.96 12.69
C THR A 50 0.04 -21.77 13.70
N PRO A 51 -0.85 -22.78 13.84
CA PRO A 51 -2.04 -22.68 14.70
C PRO A 51 -1.72 -22.38 16.16
N SER A 52 -0.65 -22.98 16.70
CA SER A 52 -0.24 -22.79 18.10
C SER A 52 0.17 -21.35 18.44
N LYS A 53 0.60 -20.57 17.42
CA LYS A 53 0.97 -19.16 17.57
C LYS A 53 -0.10 -18.21 17.01
N GLY A 54 -1.17 -18.70 16.39
CA GLY A 54 -2.22 -17.89 15.79
C GLY A 54 -1.77 -17.05 14.59
N ILE A 55 -0.68 -17.43 13.89
CA ILE A 55 -0.06 -16.62 12.83
C ILE A 55 0.09 -17.36 11.51
N TYR A 56 0.11 -16.59 10.43
CA TYR A 56 0.62 -17.03 9.13
C TYR A 56 1.90 -16.28 8.77
N LYS A 57 2.75 -16.90 7.96
CA LYS A 57 3.94 -16.28 7.34
C LYS A 57 4.25 -16.89 5.99
N CYS A 58 4.46 -16.04 5.00
CA CYS A 58 4.99 -16.44 3.70
C CYS A 58 6.51 -16.24 3.66
N PHE A 59 7.26 -17.30 3.44
CA PHE A 59 8.73 -17.23 3.31
C PHE A 59 9.19 -16.81 1.90
N GLY A 60 8.26 -16.68 0.93
CA GLY A 60 8.52 -16.16 -0.41
C GLY A 60 8.43 -14.64 -0.47
N CYS A 61 7.28 -14.07 -0.12
CA CYS A 61 7.04 -12.62 -0.20
C CYS A 61 7.16 -11.88 1.14
N GLY A 62 7.42 -12.58 2.26
CA GLY A 62 7.59 -11.97 3.58
C GLY A 62 6.30 -11.58 4.32
N LYS A 63 5.12 -11.63 3.67
CA LYS A 63 3.85 -11.30 4.34
C LYS A 63 3.59 -12.20 5.54
N SER A 64 3.18 -11.60 6.67
CA SER A 64 2.88 -12.30 7.92
C SER A 64 1.80 -11.56 8.71
N GLY A 65 1.10 -12.26 9.60
CA GLY A 65 0.05 -11.66 10.43
C GLY A 65 -0.81 -12.69 11.18
N SER A 66 -1.83 -12.18 11.89
CA SER A 66 -2.88 -12.96 12.55
C SER A 66 -4.05 -13.28 11.60
N ALA A 67 -5.09 -13.97 12.10
CA ALA A 67 -6.33 -14.22 11.36
C ALA A 67 -6.99 -12.92 10.86
N VAL A 68 -7.07 -11.89 11.71
CA VAL A 68 -7.59 -10.56 11.34
C VAL A 68 -6.70 -9.91 10.31
N GLY A 69 -5.38 -9.94 10.54
CA GLY A 69 -4.39 -9.43 9.60
C GLY A 69 -4.50 -10.06 8.22
N PHE A 70 -4.76 -11.37 8.15
CA PHE A 70 -4.99 -12.06 6.89
C PHE A 70 -6.22 -11.54 6.15
N VAL A 71 -7.36 -11.40 6.84
CA VAL A 71 -8.60 -10.85 6.24
C VAL A 71 -8.38 -9.41 5.78
N MET A 72 -7.72 -8.58 6.58
CA MET A 72 -7.38 -7.21 6.20
C MET A 72 -6.54 -7.16 4.92
N ASP A 73 -5.52 -8.02 4.82
CA ASP A 73 -4.60 -8.05 3.67
C ASP A 73 -5.21 -8.69 2.43
N TYR A 74 -6.00 -9.75 2.59
CA TYR A 74 -6.55 -10.50 1.46
C TYR A 74 -7.82 -9.86 0.90
N GLU A 75 -8.74 -9.46 1.78
CA GLU A 75 -10.00 -8.80 1.39
C GLU A 75 -9.87 -7.28 1.27
N HIS A 76 -8.70 -6.73 1.65
CA HIS A 76 -8.42 -5.29 1.64
C HIS A 76 -9.40 -4.49 2.50
N MET A 77 -9.71 -5.03 3.67
CA MET A 77 -10.60 -4.46 4.67
C MET A 77 -9.83 -3.63 5.70
N THR A 78 -10.50 -2.62 6.27
CA THR A 78 -10.02 -1.96 7.49
C THR A 78 -10.16 -2.89 8.69
N TYR A 79 -9.45 -2.59 9.78
CA TYR A 79 -9.53 -3.40 11.00
C TYR A 79 -10.96 -3.59 11.53
N PRO A 80 -11.82 -2.55 11.65
CA PRO A 80 -13.21 -2.73 12.06
C PRO A 80 -14.05 -3.57 11.07
N GLU A 81 -13.78 -3.45 9.76
CA GLU A 81 -14.47 -4.25 8.73
C GLU A 81 -14.07 -5.73 8.83
N ALA A 82 -12.80 -6.02 9.03
CA ALA A 82 -12.29 -7.37 9.20
C ALA A 82 -12.85 -8.03 10.47
N LEU A 83 -12.96 -7.27 11.57
CA LEU A 83 -13.61 -7.75 12.79
C LEU A 83 -15.10 -8.08 12.57
N ARG A 84 -15.85 -7.22 11.87
CA ARG A 84 -17.26 -7.53 11.53
C ARG A 84 -17.38 -8.75 10.61
N TYR A 85 -16.47 -8.89 9.65
CA TYR A 85 -16.42 -10.05 8.77
C TYR A 85 -16.22 -11.34 9.57
N LEU A 86 -15.25 -11.36 10.48
CA LEU A 86 -14.98 -12.51 11.35
C LEU A 86 -16.12 -12.77 12.34
N ALA A 87 -16.69 -11.72 12.94
CA ALA A 87 -17.86 -11.83 13.80
C ALA A 87 -19.02 -12.53 13.08
N LYS A 88 -19.30 -12.12 11.83
CA LYS A 88 -20.33 -12.76 10.99
C LYS A 88 -20.00 -14.22 10.67
N LYS A 89 -18.73 -14.53 10.35
CA LYS A 89 -18.27 -15.89 10.08
C LYS A 89 -18.51 -16.81 11.29
N TYR A 90 -18.21 -16.34 12.49
CA TYR A 90 -18.32 -17.12 13.72
C TYR A 90 -19.63 -16.92 14.49
N ASN A 91 -20.62 -16.26 13.89
CA ASN A 91 -21.92 -15.95 14.52
C ASN A 91 -21.81 -15.23 15.88
N ILE A 92 -20.82 -14.33 16.01
CA ILE A 92 -20.65 -13.49 17.19
C ILE A 92 -21.50 -12.23 17.00
N GLU A 93 -22.40 -11.97 17.96
CA GLU A 93 -23.21 -10.76 17.97
C GLU A 93 -22.34 -9.54 18.36
N VAL A 94 -22.15 -8.61 17.42
CA VAL A 94 -21.42 -7.37 17.70
C VAL A 94 -22.39 -6.37 18.30
N LYS A 95 -22.37 -6.25 19.63
CA LYS A 95 -23.04 -5.14 20.33
C LYS A 95 -22.16 -3.93 20.20
N GLU A 96 -22.49 -3.03 19.28
CA GLU A 96 -21.78 -1.76 19.17
C GLU A 96 -22.20 -0.85 20.35
N GLU A 97 -21.22 -0.12 20.94
CA GLU A 97 -21.51 0.95 21.89
C GLU A 97 -22.53 1.92 21.28
N GLU A 98 -23.41 2.49 22.10
CA GLU A 98 -24.47 3.40 21.66
C GLU A 98 -23.90 4.48 20.73
N GLU A 99 -24.13 4.30 19.42
CA GLU A 99 -23.86 5.33 18.43
C GLU A 99 -24.73 6.56 18.81
N THR A 100 -24.19 7.75 18.62
CA THR A 100 -25.02 8.95 18.76
C THR A 100 -26.18 8.89 17.76
N ALA A 101 -27.31 9.53 18.09
CA ALA A 101 -28.49 9.57 17.21
C ALA A 101 -28.12 10.06 15.79
N GLU A 102 -27.13 10.95 15.67
CA GLU A 102 -26.60 11.44 14.40
C GLU A 102 -25.81 10.37 13.63
N GLN A 103 -24.99 9.56 14.31
CA GLN A 103 -24.24 8.46 13.70
C GLN A 103 -25.16 7.34 13.22
N ILE A 104 -26.20 7.01 14.00
CA ILE A 104 -27.23 6.04 13.60
C ILE A 104 -27.98 6.55 12.36
N ALA A 105 -28.37 7.83 12.35
CA ALA A 105 -29.07 8.43 11.22
C ALA A 105 -28.19 8.44 9.95
N ALA A 106 -26.91 8.81 10.06
CA ALA A 106 -25.97 8.80 8.94
C ALA A 106 -25.76 7.38 8.39
N ARG A 107 -25.58 6.37 9.27
CA ARG A 107 -25.47 4.97 8.85
C ARG A 107 -26.74 4.49 8.14
N GLN A 108 -27.92 4.72 8.71
CA GLN A 108 -29.19 4.35 8.10
C GLN A 108 -29.41 5.03 6.75
N ARG A 109 -28.98 6.30 6.63
CA ARG A 109 -29.03 7.02 5.36
C ARG A 109 -28.11 6.38 4.31
N SER A 110 -26.84 6.14 4.65
CA SER A 110 -25.88 5.46 3.76
C SER A 110 -26.37 4.07 3.33
N GLU A 111 -26.94 3.30 4.26
CA GLU A 111 -27.57 1.99 3.96
C GLU A 111 -28.77 2.11 3.03
N SER A 112 -29.60 3.14 3.19
CA SER A 112 -30.74 3.42 2.32
C SER A 112 -30.30 3.80 0.89
N LEU A 113 -29.24 4.61 0.76
CA LEU A 113 -28.65 4.95 -0.54
C LEU A 113 -28.04 3.72 -1.22
N MET A 114 -27.35 2.86 -0.47
CA MET A 114 -26.81 1.60 -0.99
C MET A 114 -27.94 0.64 -1.44
N ALA A 115 -29.03 0.55 -0.67
CA ALA A 115 -30.18 -0.28 -1.03
C ALA A 115 -30.85 0.23 -2.32
N ALA A 116 -30.99 1.55 -2.50
CA ALA A 116 -31.51 2.14 -3.73
C ALA A 116 -30.61 1.85 -4.93
N SER A 117 -29.28 1.90 -4.77
CA SER A 117 -28.33 1.55 -5.82
C SER A 117 -28.38 0.06 -6.17
N GLU A 118 -28.51 -0.82 -5.20
CA GLU A 118 -28.65 -2.27 -5.43
C GLU A 118 -29.97 -2.60 -6.14
N PHE A 119 -31.05 -1.93 -5.77
CA PHE A 119 -32.33 -2.06 -6.47
C PHE A 119 -32.20 -1.62 -7.94
N ALA A 120 -31.54 -0.48 -8.20
CA ALA A 120 -31.31 0.00 -9.55
C ALA A 120 -30.44 -0.97 -10.37
N PHE A 121 -29.41 -1.55 -9.76
CA PHE A 121 -28.58 -2.57 -10.38
C PHE A 121 -29.41 -3.76 -10.86
N ASN A 122 -30.24 -4.32 -9.98
CA ASN A 122 -31.08 -5.46 -10.31
C ASN A 122 -32.12 -5.07 -11.38
N PHE A 123 -32.72 -3.88 -11.28
CA PHE A 123 -33.66 -3.37 -12.28
C PHE A 123 -33.02 -3.28 -13.66
N PHE A 124 -31.89 -2.60 -13.82
CA PHE A 124 -31.25 -2.44 -15.12
C PHE A 124 -30.74 -3.76 -15.70
N LYS A 125 -30.27 -4.68 -14.85
CA LYS A 125 -29.90 -6.04 -15.26
C LYS A 125 -31.09 -6.84 -15.76
N GLU A 126 -32.23 -6.76 -15.07
CA GLU A 126 -33.46 -7.39 -15.50
C GLU A 126 -33.96 -6.78 -16.81
N GLN A 127 -33.97 -5.45 -16.94
CA GLN A 127 -34.39 -4.77 -18.17
C GLN A 127 -33.56 -5.17 -19.39
N LEU A 128 -32.31 -5.53 -19.23
CA LEU A 128 -31.46 -6.03 -20.33
C LEU A 128 -32.01 -7.36 -20.92
N THR A 129 -32.69 -8.16 -20.10
CA THR A 129 -33.29 -9.45 -20.53
C THR A 129 -34.67 -9.32 -21.12
N GLN A 130 -35.36 -8.17 -20.96
CA GLN A 130 -36.66 -7.88 -21.54
C GLN A 130 -36.56 -7.68 -23.07
N PRO A 131 -37.68 -7.78 -23.82
CA PRO A 131 -37.64 -7.68 -25.27
C PRO A 131 -36.94 -6.44 -25.83
N GLU A 132 -37.19 -5.24 -25.26
CA GLU A 132 -36.53 -4.00 -25.67
C GLU A 132 -35.02 -4.05 -25.36
N GLY A 133 -34.65 -4.40 -24.13
CA GLY A 133 -33.24 -4.50 -23.71
C GLY A 133 -32.47 -5.53 -24.50
N LYS A 134 -33.12 -6.68 -24.82
CA LYS A 134 -32.53 -7.74 -25.62
C LYS A 134 -32.27 -7.31 -27.06
N ALA A 135 -33.21 -6.58 -27.65
CA ALA A 135 -33.12 -6.11 -29.03
C ALA A 135 -32.14 -4.95 -29.21
N ILE A 136 -31.92 -4.12 -28.17
CA ILE A 136 -31.11 -2.90 -28.25
C ILE A 136 -29.84 -3.04 -27.40
N GLY A 137 -29.97 -3.11 -26.09
CA GLY A 137 -28.85 -3.06 -25.14
C GLY A 137 -27.94 -4.29 -25.22
N TYR A 138 -28.54 -5.49 -25.20
CA TYR A 138 -27.79 -6.74 -25.30
C TYR A 138 -27.10 -6.88 -26.66
N GLN A 139 -27.78 -6.54 -27.77
CA GLN A 139 -27.18 -6.56 -29.10
C GLN A 139 -26.03 -5.54 -29.22
N TYR A 140 -26.14 -4.39 -28.56
CA TYR A 140 -25.04 -3.44 -28.51
C TYR A 140 -23.80 -4.07 -27.85
N PHE A 141 -23.95 -4.69 -26.68
CA PHE A 141 -22.80 -5.33 -26.00
C PHE A 141 -22.21 -6.47 -26.86
N ARG A 142 -23.08 -7.26 -27.52
CA ARG A 142 -22.64 -8.31 -28.44
C ARG A 142 -21.89 -7.75 -29.65
N SER A 143 -22.36 -6.63 -30.22
CA SER A 143 -21.72 -5.96 -31.37
C SER A 143 -20.37 -5.33 -30.99
N ARG A 144 -20.13 -5.10 -29.66
CA ARG A 144 -18.86 -4.68 -29.10
C ARG A 144 -17.99 -5.88 -28.71
N GLY A 145 -18.31 -7.09 -29.12
CA GLY A 145 -17.52 -8.29 -28.86
C GLY A 145 -17.66 -8.89 -27.46
N LEU A 146 -18.47 -8.29 -26.56
CA LEU A 146 -18.61 -8.80 -25.19
C LEU A 146 -19.37 -10.15 -25.18
N LEU A 147 -18.82 -11.12 -24.44
CA LEU A 147 -19.40 -12.44 -24.24
C LEU A 147 -20.57 -12.40 -23.22
N PRO A 148 -21.51 -13.33 -23.27
CA PRO A 148 -22.59 -13.44 -22.28
C PRO A 148 -22.07 -13.49 -20.85
N GLU A 149 -21.01 -14.25 -20.62
CA GLU A 149 -20.36 -14.41 -19.32
C GLU A 149 -19.79 -13.09 -18.77
N THR A 150 -19.21 -12.26 -19.64
CA THR A 150 -18.72 -10.93 -19.28
C THR A 150 -19.86 -9.99 -18.93
N ILE A 151 -20.94 -9.99 -19.75
CA ILE A 151 -22.14 -9.17 -19.51
C ILE A 151 -22.76 -9.52 -18.15
N GLU A 152 -22.87 -10.82 -17.84
CA GLU A 152 -23.44 -11.31 -16.58
C GLU A 152 -22.52 -11.00 -15.40
N LYS A 153 -21.21 -11.28 -15.52
CA LYS A 153 -20.21 -11.07 -14.47
C LYS A 153 -20.16 -9.61 -14.00
N TYR A 154 -20.23 -8.67 -14.95
CA TYR A 154 -20.19 -7.23 -14.64
C TYR A 154 -21.56 -6.64 -14.34
N GLY A 155 -22.64 -7.42 -14.51
CA GLY A 155 -24.01 -6.98 -14.29
C GLY A 155 -24.40 -5.83 -15.21
N LEU A 156 -23.98 -5.88 -16.48
CA LEU A 156 -24.31 -4.83 -17.44
C LEU A 156 -25.83 -4.78 -17.65
N GLY A 157 -26.36 -3.58 -17.87
CA GLY A 157 -27.79 -3.34 -17.85
C GLY A 157 -28.30 -2.51 -19.03
N TRP A 158 -29.63 -2.38 -19.06
CA TRP A 158 -30.35 -1.51 -19.99
C TRP A 158 -31.29 -0.58 -19.23
N ALA A 159 -31.23 0.71 -19.50
CA ALA A 159 -32.19 1.69 -19.05
C ALA A 159 -33.23 1.91 -20.19
N PRO A 160 -34.52 1.57 -19.96
CA PRO A 160 -35.58 1.67 -20.96
C PRO A 160 -35.71 3.08 -21.55
N LYS A 161 -36.41 3.18 -22.71
CA LYS A 161 -36.68 4.47 -23.35
C LYS A 161 -37.65 5.36 -22.56
N SER A 162 -38.51 4.75 -21.75
CA SER A 162 -39.38 5.49 -20.85
C SER A 162 -38.55 6.27 -19.84
N LYS A 163 -38.87 7.52 -19.63
CA LYS A 163 -38.19 8.40 -18.66
C LYS A 163 -38.66 8.22 -17.21
N GLU A 164 -39.58 7.28 -16.98
CA GLU A 164 -40.19 7.05 -15.66
C GLU A 164 -40.18 5.58 -15.25
N ALA A 165 -39.64 4.69 -16.08
CA ALA A 165 -39.69 3.25 -15.85
C ALA A 165 -39.06 2.85 -14.53
N PHE A 166 -37.85 3.33 -14.25
CA PHE A 166 -37.14 3.08 -12.99
C PHE A 166 -37.82 3.81 -11.83
N THR A 167 -38.19 5.10 -12.01
CA THR A 167 -38.82 5.92 -10.96
C THR A 167 -40.10 5.25 -10.48
N GLN A 168 -40.94 4.76 -11.36
CA GLN A 168 -42.19 4.06 -11.01
C GLN A 168 -41.89 2.73 -10.29
N ALA A 169 -40.95 1.94 -10.78
CA ALA A 169 -40.57 0.68 -10.16
C ALA A 169 -40.03 0.91 -8.73
N ALA A 170 -39.17 1.91 -8.54
CA ALA A 170 -38.59 2.23 -7.25
C ALA A 170 -39.65 2.75 -6.24
N LYS A 171 -40.57 3.62 -6.67
CA LYS A 171 -41.67 4.09 -5.83
C LYS A 171 -42.62 2.94 -5.45
N ASN A 172 -42.93 2.05 -6.37
CA ASN A 172 -43.75 0.87 -6.09
C ASN A 172 -43.07 -0.09 -5.08
N ALA A 173 -41.72 -0.14 -5.09
CA ALA A 173 -40.93 -0.88 -4.12
C ALA A 173 -40.74 -0.15 -2.78
N GLY A 174 -41.29 1.07 -2.63
CA GLY A 174 -41.28 1.83 -1.37
C GLY A 174 -40.06 2.71 -1.15
N TYR A 175 -39.22 2.93 -2.16
CA TYR A 175 -38.07 3.83 -2.03
C TYR A 175 -38.52 5.30 -2.00
N LYS A 176 -37.91 6.08 -1.10
CA LYS A 176 -38.18 7.50 -0.94
C LYS A 176 -37.51 8.32 -2.04
N ASP A 177 -38.22 9.35 -2.49
CA ASP A 177 -37.75 10.28 -3.53
C ASP A 177 -36.39 10.90 -3.21
N GLU A 178 -36.12 11.23 -1.91
CA GLU A 178 -34.86 11.79 -1.46
C GLU A 178 -33.64 10.90 -1.78
N TYR A 179 -33.76 9.59 -1.59
CA TYR A 179 -32.67 8.65 -1.87
C TYR A 179 -32.46 8.43 -3.37
N LEU A 180 -33.54 8.46 -4.16
CA LEU A 180 -33.46 8.37 -5.63
C LEU A 180 -32.81 9.60 -6.26
N LEU A 181 -33.04 10.78 -5.68
CA LEU A 181 -32.41 12.03 -6.10
C LEU A 181 -30.93 12.11 -5.67
N GLU A 182 -30.65 11.72 -4.44
CA GLU A 182 -29.28 11.80 -3.89
C GLU A 182 -28.32 10.82 -4.57
N THR A 183 -28.77 9.59 -4.84
CA THR A 183 -27.96 8.62 -5.62
C THR A 183 -27.80 9.02 -7.08
N GLY A 184 -28.51 10.07 -7.53
CA GLY A 184 -28.50 10.51 -8.93
C GLY A 184 -29.08 9.47 -9.89
N LEU A 185 -29.96 8.60 -9.41
CA LEU A 185 -30.74 7.68 -10.23
C LEU A 185 -31.92 8.38 -10.91
N CYS A 186 -32.49 9.35 -10.19
CA CYS A 186 -33.53 10.21 -10.68
C CYS A 186 -33.11 11.69 -10.74
N SER A 187 -33.81 12.48 -11.51
CA SER A 187 -33.74 13.93 -11.54
C SER A 187 -35.15 14.49 -11.37
N GLN A 188 -35.27 15.77 -11.02
CA GLN A 188 -36.55 16.41 -10.78
C GLN A 188 -36.87 17.41 -11.89
N TRP A 189 -38.09 17.42 -12.38
CA TRP A 189 -38.61 18.43 -13.28
C TRP A 189 -38.97 19.72 -12.53
N GLU A 190 -39.20 20.79 -13.25
CA GLU A 190 -39.62 22.09 -12.69
C GLU A 190 -40.94 22.01 -11.90
N ASP A 191 -41.83 21.08 -12.27
CA ASP A 191 -43.09 20.82 -11.56
C ASP A 191 -42.94 19.96 -10.29
N GLY A 192 -41.73 19.56 -9.97
CA GLY A 192 -41.42 18.73 -8.79
C GLY A 192 -41.51 17.21 -9.04
N SER A 193 -41.99 16.76 -10.18
CA SER A 193 -42.06 15.33 -10.52
C SER A 193 -40.67 14.74 -10.79
N LEU A 194 -40.49 13.46 -10.43
CA LEU A 194 -39.25 12.74 -10.70
C LEU A 194 -39.28 12.06 -12.06
N HIS A 195 -38.09 12.02 -12.67
CA HIS A 195 -37.85 11.26 -13.89
C HIS A 195 -36.52 10.54 -13.83
N ASP A 196 -36.36 9.49 -14.60
CA ASP A 196 -35.15 8.70 -14.68
C ASP A 196 -33.99 9.53 -15.24
N ARG A 197 -32.86 9.51 -14.58
CA ARG A 197 -31.63 10.09 -15.08
C ARG A 197 -31.05 9.27 -16.23
N PHE A 198 -31.17 7.95 -16.12
CA PHE A 198 -30.76 7.00 -17.13
C PHE A 198 -31.98 6.51 -17.90
N TYR A 199 -32.08 6.85 -19.16
CA TYR A 199 -33.09 6.36 -20.09
C TYR A 199 -32.49 6.21 -21.51
N ASP A 200 -32.94 5.22 -22.24
CA ASP A 200 -32.41 4.88 -23.59
C ASP A 200 -30.88 4.75 -23.62
N ARG A 201 -30.35 4.01 -22.61
CA ARG A 201 -28.91 3.85 -22.42
C ARG A 201 -28.54 2.44 -22.01
N VAL A 202 -27.40 1.96 -22.50
CA VAL A 202 -26.71 0.82 -21.89
C VAL A 202 -26.03 1.27 -20.59
N ILE A 203 -26.06 0.40 -19.57
CA ILE A 203 -25.66 0.72 -18.21
C ILE A 203 -24.43 -0.09 -17.80
N PHE A 204 -23.48 0.59 -17.19
CA PHE A 204 -22.24 0.06 -16.61
C PHE A 204 -22.28 0.31 -15.10
N PRO A 205 -22.48 -0.72 -14.26
CA PRO A 205 -22.45 -0.56 -12.81
C PRO A 205 -21.05 -0.26 -12.32
N ILE A 206 -20.93 0.71 -11.42
CA ILE A 206 -19.67 1.09 -10.76
C ILE A 206 -19.67 0.50 -9.36
N HIS A 207 -18.66 -0.34 -9.08
CA HIS A 207 -18.52 -1.03 -7.80
C HIS A 207 -17.51 -0.32 -6.89
N SER A 208 -17.79 -0.29 -5.60
CA SER A 208 -16.81 0.05 -4.58
C SER A 208 -15.68 -0.99 -4.50
N VAL A 209 -14.61 -0.70 -3.77
CA VAL A 209 -13.54 -1.67 -3.48
C VAL A 209 -14.08 -2.92 -2.76
N SER A 210 -15.16 -2.79 -1.98
CA SER A 210 -15.83 -3.91 -1.28
C SER A 210 -16.86 -4.66 -2.14
N GLY A 211 -17.07 -4.27 -3.41
CA GLY A 211 -17.95 -4.97 -4.35
C GLY A 211 -19.42 -4.52 -4.33
N ARG A 212 -19.79 -3.53 -3.53
CA ARG A 212 -21.16 -2.96 -3.56
C ARG A 212 -21.30 -2.01 -4.73
N VAL A 213 -22.45 -2.02 -5.40
CA VAL A 213 -22.76 -1.06 -6.48
C VAL A 213 -23.04 0.30 -5.86
N ILE A 214 -22.26 1.31 -6.25
CA ILE A 214 -22.32 2.67 -5.70
C ILE A 214 -22.79 3.72 -6.69
N ALA A 215 -22.71 3.42 -8.00
CA ALA A 215 -23.07 4.34 -9.08
C ALA A 215 -23.22 3.60 -10.41
N PHE A 216 -23.58 4.35 -11.45
CA PHE A 216 -23.76 3.85 -12.79
C PHE A 216 -23.17 4.82 -13.83
N GLY A 217 -22.61 4.24 -14.88
CA GLY A 217 -22.35 4.92 -16.14
C GLY A 217 -23.40 4.53 -17.18
N GLY A 218 -23.92 5.49 -17.92
CA GLY A 218 -24.91 5.23 -18.97
C GLY A 218 -24.47 5.77 -20.33
N ARG A 219 -24.36 4.92 -21.36
CA ARG A 219 -24.01 5.31 -22.73
C ARG A 219 -25.24 5.32 -23.61
N THR A 220 -25.50 6.45 -24.30
CA THR A 220 -26.53 6.50 -25.33
C THR A 220 -26.09 5.79 -26.61
N LEU A 221 -27.07 5.16 -27.31
CA LEU A 221 -26.84 4.49 -28.59
C LEU A 221 -27.30 5.32 -29.78
N LEU A 222 -27.76 6.56 -29.54
CA LEU A 222 -28.18 7.48 -30.62
C LEU A 222 -26.96 7.80 -31.51
N LYS A 223 -27.16 7.64 -32.83
CA LYS A 223 -26.12 7.85 -33.85
C LYS A 223 -25.89 9.33 -34.20
N GLU A 224 -26.91 10.17 -34.02
CA GLU A 224 -26.78 11.61 -34.29
C GLU A 224 -26.12 12.31 -33.11
N LYS A 225 -25.01 13.00 -33.39
CA LYS A 225 -24.39 13.94 -32.44
C LYS A 225 -25.37 15.12 -32.27
N SER A 226 -26.28 15.00 -31.34
CA SER A 226 -27.00 16.17 -30.83
C SER A 226 -26.13 16.79 -29.75
N ASP A 227 -25.76 18.06 -29.90
CA ASP A 227 -24.98 18.83 -28.87
C ASP A 227 -25.69 18.87 -27.51
N LYS A 228 -26.96 18.39 -27.48
CA LYS A 228 -27.81 18.34 -26.28
C LYS A 228 -27.74 17.00 -25.52
N ILE A 229 -27.18 15.91 -26.08
CA ILE A 229 -27.20 14.58 -25.47
C ILE A 229 -25.76 14.08 -25.33
N ALA A 230 -25.23 14.08 -24.09
CA ALA A 230 -23.91 13.55 -23.79
C ALA A 230 -23.83 12.04 -24.10
N LYS A 231 -22.78 11.61 -24.83
CA LYS A 231 -22.50 10.21 -25.18
C LYS A 231 -22.48 9.32 -23.92
N TYR A 232 -21.81 9.77 -22.87
CA TYR A 232 -21.79 9.12 -21.56
C TYR A 232 -22.32 10.06 -20.49
N VAL A 233 -23.08 9.51 -19.56
CA VAL A 233 -23.57 10.18 -18.34
C VAL A 233 -23.28 9.26 -17.16
N ASN A 234 -22.68 9.80 -16.12
CA ASN A 234 -22.47 9.09 -14.86
C ASN A 234 -23.47 9.55 -13.79
N SER A 235 -23.65 8.74 -12.73
CA SER A 235 -24.37 9.16 -11.54
C SER A 235 -23.80 10.49 -11.02
N LYS A 236 -24.64 11.27 -10.35
CA LYS A 236 -24.18 12.45 -9.59
C LYS A 236 -23.35 11.99 -8.39
N GLU A 237 -22.49 12.84 -7.92
CA GLU A 237 -21.79 12.62 -6.64
C GLU A 237 -22.80 12.54 -5.50
N SER A 238 -22.54 11.66 -4.55
CA SER A 238 -23.40 11.40 -3.40
C SER A 238 -22.54 10.94 -2.22
N GLU A 239 -23.14 10.74 -1.06
CA GLU A 239 -22.46 10.20 0.11
C GLU A 239 -21.77 8.84 -0.19
N ILE A 240 -22.37 8.00 -1.04
CA ILE A 240 -21.84 6.68 -1.39
C ILE A 240 -20.97 6.66 -2.67
N TYR A 241 -20.97 7.72 -3.46
CA TYR A 241 -20.23 7.82 -4.71
C TYR A 241 -19.52 9.15 -4.86
N VAL A 242 -18.22 9.12 -4.77
CA VAL A 242 -17.32 10.24 -5.08
C VAL A 242 -16.50 9.86 -6.29
N LYS A 243 -16.72 10.56 -7.39
CA LYS A 243 -16.12 10.23 -8.70
C LYS A 243 -14.60 10.25 -8.66
N SER A 244 -14.02 11.21 -7.95
CA SER A 244 -12.57 11.34 -7.76
C SER A 244 -11.96 10.21 -6.90
N ARG A 245 -12.79 9.39 -6.25
CA ARG A 245 -12.38 8.27 -5.39
C ARG A 245 -12.91 6.92 -5.88
N SER A 246 -13.29 6.84 -7.14
CA SER A 246 -13.87 5.63 -7.71
C SER A 246 -13.12 5.24 -8.97
N LEU A 247 -12.85 3.94 -9.12
CA LEU A 247 -12.23 3.34 -10.30
C LEU A 247 -13.13 2.23 -10.83
N TYR A 248 -13.43 2.27 -12.11
CA TYR A 248 -14.18 1.19 -12.74
C TYR A 248 -13.33 -0.08 -12.82
N GLY A 249 -13.95 -1.22 -12.54
CA GLY A 249 -13.28 -2.51 -12.56
C GLY A 249 -12.50 -2.87 -11.29
N ILE A 250 -12.32 -1.94 -10.33
CA ILE A 250 -11.47 -2.14 -9.14
C ILE A 250 -11.85 -3.38 -8.31
N TRP A 251 -13.14 -3.66 -8.13
CA TRP A 251 -13.61 -4.84 -7.43
C TRP A 251 -13.09 -6.14 -8.06
N PHE A 252 -13.15 -6.22 -9.37
CA PHE A 252 -12.74 -7.39 -10.14
C PHE A 252 -11.22 -7.49 -10.31
N ALA A 253 -10.51 -6.36 -10.28
CA ALA A 253 -9.08 -6.25 -10.57
C ALA A 253 -8.19 -6.37 -9.32
N LYS A 254 -8.66 -5.94 -8.15
CA LYS A 254 -7.85 -5.71 -6.94
C LYS A 254 -6.96 -6.89 -6.56
N ASN A 255 -7.49 -8.12 -6.56
CA ASN A 255 -6.75 -9.31 -6.15
C ASN A 255 -5.67 -9.67 -7.19
N GLU A 256 -5.99 -9.54 -8.48
CA GLU A 256 -5.02 -9.82 -9.53
C GLU A 256 -3.96 -8.71 -9.63
N MET A 257 -4.30 -7.45 -9.35
CA MET A 257 -3.33 -6.35 -9.20
C MET A 257 -2.29 -6.66 -8.12
N ALA A 258 -2.75 -7.09 -6.93
CA ALA A 258 -1.86 -7.45 -5.83
C ALA A 258 -1.01 -8.69 -6.15
N LYS A 259 -1.59 -9.69 -6.81
CA LYS A 259 -0.92 -10.96 -7.16
C LYS A 259 0.15 -10.79 -8.24
N GLN A 260 -0.13 -9.97 -9.26
CA GLN A 260 0.79 -9.69 -10.36
C GLN A 260 1.73 -8.51 -10.05
N ASP A 261 1.52 -7.82 -8.92
CA ASP A 261 2.19 -6.58 -8.54
C ASP A 261 2.17 -5.54 -9.68
N ARG A 262 1.00 -5.39 -10.34
CA ARG A 262 0.83 -4.51 -11.49
C ARG A 262 -0.61 -4.10 -11.69
N CYS A 263 -0.84 -2.84 -12.05
CA CYS A 263 -2.11 -2.28 -12.48
C CYS A 263 -2.00 -1.74 -13.90
N TYR A 264 -2.95 -2.11 -14.78
CA TYR A 264 -3.16 -1.43 -16.06
C TYR A 264 -4.24 -0.37 -15.90
N LEU A 265 -3.89 0.88 -16.20
CA LEU A 265 -4.78 2.04 -16.08
C LEU A 265 -5.26 2.47 -17.46
N MET A 266 -6.58 2.46 -17.64
CA MET A 266 -7.28 2.75 -18.90
C MET A 266 -8.24 3.93 -18.75
N GLU A 267 -8.87 4.36 -19.85
CA GLU A 267 -9.79 5.50 -19.85
C GLU A 267 -11.24 5.11 -19.64
N GLY A 268 -11.73 4.07 -20.31
CA GLY A 268 -13.15 3.78 -20.48
C GLY A 268 -13.64 2.46 -19.89
N TYR A 269 -14.96 2.33 -19.84
CA TYR A 269 -15.64 1.13 -19.36
C TYR A 269 -15.37 -0.09 -20.25
N LEU A 270 -15.47 0.11 -21.58
CA LEU A 270 -15.30 -0.97 -22.55
C LEU A 270 -13.87 -1.49 -22.56
N ASP A 271 -12.89 -0.62 -22.41
CA ASP A 271 -11.46 -1.02 -22.35
C ASP A 271 -11.22 -2.03 -21.24
N VAL A 272 -11.73 -1.75 -20.03
CA VAL A 272 -11.63 -2.68 -18.89
C VAL A 272 -12.38 -3.98 -19.18
N LEU A 273 -13.59 -3.91 -19.71
CA LEU A 273 -14.42 -5.10 -19.96
C LEU A 273 -13.76 -6.03 -20.99
N SER A 274 -13.29 -5.46 -22.09
CA SER A 274 -12.66 -6.20 -23.19
C SER A 274 -11.32 -6.79 -22.80
N MET A 275 -10.49 -6.04 -22.08
CA MET A 275 -9.22 -6.54 -21.54
C MET A 275 -9.44 -7.63 -20.48
N HIS A 276 -10.40 -7.47 -19.57
CA HIS A 276 -10.74 -8.53 -18.62
C HIS A 276 -11.27 -9.79 -19.32
N GLN A 277 -12.05 -9.63 -20.38
CA GLN A 277 -12.51 -10.75 -21.20
C GLN A 277 -11.36 -11.45 -21.92
N ALA A 278 -10.36 -10.70 -22.39
CA ALA A 278 -9.15 -11.24 -23.00
C ALA A 278 -8.20 -11.90 -21.98
N GLY A 279 -8.46 -11.75 -20.67
CA GLY A 279 -7.67 -12.39 -19.60
C GLY A 279 -6.69 -11.47 -18.87
N ILE A 280 -6.62 -10.18 -19.20
CA ILE A 280 -5.84 -9.16 -18.48
C ILE A 280 -6.69 -8.63 -17.34
N LEU A 281 -6.72 -9.30 -16.19
CA LEU A 281 -7.67 -9.07 -15.12
C LEU A 281 -7.32 -7.92 -14.17
N ASN A 282 -6.11 -7.40 -14.21
CA ASN A 282 -5.59 -6.32 -13.36
C ASN A 282 -5.75 -4.93 -13.99
N CYS A 283 -6.87 -4.69 -14.69
CA CYS A 283 -7.20 -3.45 -15.37
C CYS A 283 -8.25 -2.64 -14.61
N VAL A 284 -8.08 -1.31 -14.58
CA VAL A 284 -9.04 -0.35 -14.05
C VAL A 284 -9.13 0.89 -14.94
N ALA A 285 -10.24 1.64 -14.84
CA ALA A 285 -10.38 2.90 -15.56
C ALA A 285 -10.84 4.04 -14.66
N SER A 286 -10.41 5.27 -15.00
CA SER A 286 -10.86 6.52 -14.38
C SER A 286 -12.29 6.91 -14.80
N SER A 287 -12.78 6.34 -15.90
CA SER A 287 -14.16 6.38 -16.39
C SER A 287 -14.80 7.75 -16.54
N GLY A 288 -14.27 8.53 -17.49
CA GLY A 288 -14.83 9.82 -17.90
C GLY A 288 -14.49 10.99 -16.98
N THR A 289 -13.41 10.86 -16.20
CA THR A 289 -12.70 11.95 -15.52
C THR A 289 -11.22 11.87 -15.81
N SER A 290 -10.52 13.01 -15.71
CA SER A 290 -9.08 12.96 -15.57
C SER A 290 -8.71 12.17 -14.31
N LEU A 291 -7.63 11.41 -14.37
CA LEU A 291 -7.09 10.68 -13.20
C LEU A 291 -6.88 11.63 -12.01
N THR A 292 -7.14 11.16 -10.81
CA THR A 292 -6.98 11.94 -9.57
C THR A 292 -5.97 11.30 -8.61
N GLU A 293 -5.43 12.11 -7.68
CA GLU A 293 -4.52 11.60 -6.64
C GLU A 293 -5.22 10.56 -5.75
N GLU A 294 -6.50 10.74 -5.44
CA GLU A 294 -7.25 9.77 -4.64
C GLU A 294 -7.42 8.42 -5.36
N GLN A 295 -7.66 8.42 -6.68
CA GLN A 295 -7.71 7.20 -7.48
C GLN A 295 -6.36 6.49 -7.49
N ILE A 296 -5.25 7.23 -7.61
CA ILE A 296 -3.89 6.67 -7.53
C ILE A 296 -3.63 6.05 -6.15
N ARG A 297 -4.06 6.70 -5.06
CA ARG A 297 -3.95 6.15 -3.70
C ARG A 297 -4.77 4.88 -3.50
N ILE A 298 -5.89 4.71 -4.23
CA ILE A 298 -6.63 3.44 -4.23
C ILE A 298 -5.79 2.35 -4.90
N ILE A 299 -5.21 2.60 -6.06
CA ILE A 299 -4.33 1.65 -6.76
C ILE A 299 -3.13 1.28 -5.87
N LYS A 300 -2.53 2.26 -5.21
CA LYS A 300 -1.36 2.09 -4.33
C LYS A 300 -1.59 1.10 -3.19
N LYS A 301 -2.83 0.89 -2.76
CA LYS A 301 -3.16 -0.13 -1.75
C LYS A 301 -2.88 -1.56 -2.24
N PHE A 302 -2.78 -1.77 -3.54
CA PHE A 302 -2.65 -3.09 -4.17
C PHE A 302 -1.32 -3.30 -4.85
N THR A 303 -0.74 -2.25 -5.46
CA THR A 303 0.55 -2.28 -6.16
C THR A 303 1.13 -0.87 -6.29
N GLU A 304 2.47 -0.77 -6.35
CA GLU A 304 3.15 0.48 -6.71
C GLU A 304 3.41 0.59 -8.22
N ASN A 305 3.19 -0.45 -9.00
CA ASN A 305 3.52 -0.51 -10.43
C ASN A 305 2.26 -0.26 -11.28
N VAL A 306 2.25 0.85 -12.01
CA VAL A 306 1.12 1.26 -12.85
C VAL A 306 1.57 1.40 -14.30
N THR A 307 0.95 0.63 -15.19
CA THR A 307 1.15 0.75 -16.64
C THR A 307 -0.05 1.48 -17.23
N ILE A 308 0.19 2.67 -17.77
CA ILE A 308 -0.83 3.50 -18.43
C ILE A 308 -1.02 2.96 -19.85
N MET A 309 -2.25 2.67 -20.20
CA MET A 309 -2.66 2.18 -21.51
C MET A 309 -3.85 3.01 -21.97
N TYR A 310 -3.57 4.20 -22.48
CA TYR A 310 -4.55 5.17 -22.97
C TYR A 310 -4.64 5.14 -24.49
N ASP A 311 -5.66 5.78 -25.02
CA ASP A 311 -5.85 5.90 -26.47
C ASP A 311 -4.64 6.56 -27.13
N GLY A 312 -4.24 6.09 -28.30
CA GLY A 312 -3.07 6.59 -29.02
C GLY A 312 -3.26 7.97 -29.69
N ASP A 313 -4.33 8.70 -29.37
CA ASP A 313 -4.56 10.05 -29.87
C ASP A 313 -3.87 11.14 -29.05
N ALA A 314 -3.88 12.37 -29.55
CA ALA A 314 -3.23 13.50 -28.87
C ALA A 314 -3.80 13.79 -27.47
N ALA A 315 -5.08 13.54 -27.24
CA ALA A 315 -5.73 13.76 -25.94
C ALA A 315 -5.28 12.71 -24.92
N GLY A 316 -5.25 11.43 -25.30
CA GLY A 316 -4.74 10.33 -24.48
C GLY A 316 -3.26 10.50 -24.15
N LEU A 317 -2.46 10.98 -25.12
CA LEU A 317 -1.04 11.30 -24.93
C LEU A 317 -0.82 12.36 -23.83
N HIS A 318 -1.54 13.49 -23.92
CA HIS A 318 -1.48 14.51 -22.88
C HIS A 318 -2.02 14.03 -21.53
N ALA A 319 -3.01 13.15 -21.53
CA ALA A 319 -3.53 12.54 -20.31
C ALA A 319 -2.50 11.60 -19.68
N ALA A 320 -1.76 10.80 -20.47
CA ALA A 320 -0.68 9.94 -20.02
C ALA A 320 0.47 10.73 -19.36
N ILE A 321 0.90 11.84 -19.98
CA ILE A 321 1.94 12.71 -19.40
C ILE A 321 1.52 13.25 -18.03
N ARG A 322 0.28 13.69 -17.88
CA ARG A 322 -0.24 14.16 -16.58
C ARG A 322 -0.30 13.03 -15.56
N ALA A 323 -0.76 11.84 -15.97
CA ALA A 323 -0.84 10.67 -15.11
C ALA A 323 0.53 10.23 -14.60
N ILE A 324 1.58 10.24 -15.45
CA ILE A 324 2.95 9.95 -15.07
C ILE A 324 3.39 10.84 -13.89
N GLY A 325 3.20 12.16 -14.01
CA GLY A 325 3.58 13.10 -12.95
C GLY A 325 2.86 12.82 -11.62
N MET A 326 1.54 12.59 -11.67
CA MET A 326 0.75 12.30 -10.47
C MET A 326 1.14 10.96 -9.82
N ILE A 327 1.41 9.92 -10.60
CA ILE A 327 1.81 8.59 -10.11
C ILE A 327 3.19 8.67 -9.44
N LEU A 328 4.14 9.41 -10.05
CA LEU A 328 5.47 9.65 -9.48
C LEU A 328 5.41 10.42 -8.16
N LYS A 329 4.54 11.44 -8.08
CA LYS A 329 4.32 12.24 -6.86
C LYS A 329 3.82 11.40 -5.69
N GLU A 330 3.01 10.38 -5.95
CA GLU A 330 2.58 9.40 -4.95
C GLU A 330 3.63 8.32 -4.65
N GLY A 331 4.83 8.41 -5.26
CA GLY A 331 5.96 7.49 -5.03
C GLY A 331 5.86 6.15 -5.75
N MET A 332 4.92 6.03 -6.70
CA MET A 332 4.70 4.82 -7.48
C MET A 332 5.54 4.81 -8.77
N ASN A 333 5.50 3.70 -9.50
CA ASN A 333 6.31 3.43 -10.69
C ASN A 333 5.44 3.46 -11.95
N PRO A 334 5.34 4.58 -12.67
CA PRO A 334 4.58 4.65 -13.92
C PRO A 334 5.35 4.02 -15.07
N ARG A 335 4.65 3.23 -15.85
CA ARG A 335 5.04 2.76 -17.19
C ARG A 335 3.97 3.15 -18.19
N VAL A 336 4.29 3.13 -19.46
CA VAL A 336 3.37 3.48 -20.54
C VAL A 336 3.48 2.45 -21.65
N VAL A 337 2.34 2.04 -22.18
CA VAL A 337 2.23 1.24 -23.40
C VAL A 337 1.32 1.99 -24.36
N PHE A 338 1.81 2.25 -25.57
CA PHE A 338 1.00 2.74 -26.66
C PHE A 338 0.59 1.59 -27.55
N LEU A 339 -0.68 1.55 -27.89
CA LEU A 339 -1.22 0.58 -28.81
C LEU A 339 -0.93 0.98 -30.27
N PRO A 340 -0.91 0.04 -31.22
CA PRO A 340 -0.69 0.35 -32.64
C PRO A 340 -1.68 1.37 -33.18
N ASP A 341 -1.33 2.03 -34.27
CA ASP A 341 -2.08 3.11 -34.89
C ASP A 341 -3.60 2.88 -34.97
N GLY A 342 -4.35 3.72 -34.25
CA GLY A 342 -5.80 3.76 -34.27
C GLY A 342 -6.51 2.75 -33.37
N ASP A 343 -5.78 1.95 -32.59
CA ASP A 343 -6.36 1.05 -31.61
C ASP A 343 -6.48 1.71 -30.22
N ASP A 344 -7.63 1.47 -29.59
CA ASP A 344 -7.87 1.60 -28.16
C ASP A 344 -7.76 0.21 -27.48
N PRO A 345 -7.69 0.10 -26.16
CA PRO A 345 -7.61 -1.20 -25.49
C PRO A 345 -8.78 -2.14 -25.83
N ASP A 346 -9.97 -1.61 -26.08
CA ASP A 346 -11.15 -2.39 -26.51
C ASP A 346 -10.92 -3.04 -27.87
N SER A 347 -10.56 -2.25 -28.90
CA SER A 347 -10.34 -2.77 -30.26
C SER A 347 -9.11 -3.68 -30.36
N PHE A 348 -8.03 -3.37 -29.62
CA PHE A 348 -6.83 -4.17 -29.59
C PHE A 348 -7.10 -5.56 -29.00
N SER A 349 -7.81 -5.63 -27.87
CA SER A 349 -8.11 -6.92 -27.23
C SER A 349 -9.03 -7.83 -28.06
N GLN A 350 -9.82 -7.25 -28.96
CA GLN A 350 -10.69 -8.02 -29.86
C GLN A 350 -9.93 -8.64 -31.05
N LYS A 351 -8.75 -8.11 -31.38
CA LYS A 351 -7.93 -8.54 -32.53
C LYS A 351 -6.85 -9.55 -32.14
N HIS A 352 -6.49 -9.61 -30.85
CA HIS A 352 -5.32 -10.35 -30.36
C HIS A 352 -5.69 -11.35 -29.26
N THR A 353 -4.97 -12.44 -29.19
CA THR A 353 -5.03 -13.42 -28.10
C THR A 353 -4.36 -12.88 -26.83
N LEU A 354 -4.62 -13.50 -25.69
CA LEU A 354 -3.99 -13.13 -24.41
C LEU A 354 -2.45 -13.13 -24.50
N GLU A 355 -1.88 -14.14 -25.16
CA GLU A 355 -0.41 -14.28 -25.32
C GLU A 355 0.14 -13.13 -26.17
N GLU A 356 -0.48 -12.82 -27.31
CA GLU A 356 -0.09 -11.70 -28.17
C GLU A 356 -0.20 -10.34 -27.46
N ILE A 357 -1.25 -10.13 -26.65
CA ILE A 357 -1.41 -8.91 -25.83
C ILE A 357 -0.27 -8.80 -24.81
N GLN A 358 0.03 -9.88 -24.10
CA GLN A 358 1.09 -9.90 -23.09
C GLN A 358 2.48 -9.68 -23.70
N ASP A 359 2.76 -10.31 -24.83
CA ASP A 359 4.03 -10.13 -25.56
C ASP A 359 4.13 -8.69 -26.08
N TYR A 360 3.06 -8.15 -26.67
CA TYR A 360 3.04 -6.76 -27.11
C TYR A 360 3.32 -5.77 -25.97
N ILE A 361 2.64 -5.94 -24.83
CA ILE A 361 2.88 -5.11 -23.65
C ILE A 361 4.34 -5.19 -23.20
N LYS A 362 4.89 -6.39 -23.12
CA LYS A 362 6.27 -6.63 -22.68
C LYS A 362 7.30 -5.97 -23.61
N ASP A 363 7.07 -6.02 -24.92
CA ASP A 363 8.01 -5.50 -25.91
C ASP A 363 7.92 -3.98 -26.11
N ASN A 364 6.75 -3.39 -25.80
CA ASN A 364 6.48 -1.97 -26.04
C ASN A 364 6.32 -1.12 -24.78
N GLU A 365 6.39 -1.74 -23.59
CA GLU A 365 6.29 -1.03 -22.33
C GLU A 365 7.54 -0.19 -22.05
N GLN A 366 7.37 1.11 -21.80
CA GLN A 366 8.43 2.05 -21.53
C GLN A 366 8.29 2.65 -20.12
N ASP A 367 9.42 3.03 -19.52
CA ASP A 367 9.43 3.83 -18.30
C ASP A 367 8.77 5.19 -18.53
N GLY A 368 7.95 5.66 -17.58
CA GLY A 368 7.16 6.88 -17.75
C GLY A 368 7.99 8.14 -17.96
N ILE A 369 9.12 8.29 -17.25
CA ILE A 369 10.00 9.45 -17.43
C ILE A 369 10.74 9.38 -18.77
N ALA A 370 11.24 8.19 -19.12
CA ALA A 370 11.90 7.99 -20.41
C ALA A 370 10.94 8.29 -21.58
N PHE A 371 9.70 7.80 -21.48
CA PHE A 371 8.65 8.09 -22.47
C PHE A 371 8.37 9.60 -22.57
N LYS A 372 8.08 10.27 -21.44
CA LYS A 372 7.85 11.73 -21.41
C LYS A 372 9.00 12.48 -22.02
N THR A 373 10.24 12.08 -21.72
CA THR A 373 11.45 12.70 -22.23
C THR A 373 11.57 12.56 -23.76
N ASN A 374 11.36 11.36 -24.29
CA ASN A 374 11.47 11.09 -25.73
C ASN A 374 10.43 11.89 -26.52
N LEU A 375 9.17 11.88 -26.04
CA LEU A 375 8.09 12.61 -26.70
C LEU A 375 8.36 14.12 -26.78
N LEU A 376 8.71 14.71 -25.66
CA LEU A 376 8.97 16.14 -25.59
C LEU A 376 10.25 16.55 -26.36
N LEU A 377 11.21 15.62 -26.50
CA LEU A 377 12.40 15.81 -27.37
C LEU A 377 12.01 15.89 -28.85
N GLU A 378 11.09 15.03 -29.29
CA GLU A 378 10.57 15.07 -30.66
C GLU A 378 9.84 16.40 -30.93
N GLU A 379 9.03 16.89 -30.01
CA GLU A 379 8.33 18.19 -30.12
C GLU A 379 9.29 19.38 -30.09
N ALA A 380 10.39 19.31 -29.33
CA ALA A 380 11.37 20.38 -29.23
C ALA A 380 12.20 20.52 -30.50
N GLY A 381 12.40 19.42 -31.25
CA GLY A 381 13.26 19.41 -32.45
C GLY A 381 14.66 19.89 -32.13
N ASP A 382 15.23 20.74 -32.99
CA ASP A 382 16.56 21.32 -32.80
C ASP A 382 16.59 22.70 -32.10
N ASP A 383 15.45 23.18 -31.60
CA ASP A 383 15.36 24.45 -30.90
C ASP A 383 16.00 24.40 -29.50
N PRO A 384 17.12 25.11 -29.24
CA PRO A 384 17.81 25.06 -27.96
C PRO A 384 16.97 25.58 -26.79
N LEU A 385 16.09 26.58 -27.06
CA LEU A 385 15.25 27.16 -26.02
C LEU A 385 14.14 26.19 -25.57
N LYS A 386 13.55 25.47 -26.53
CA LYS A 386 12.59 24.41 -26.24
C LYS A 386 13.23 23.26 -25.49
N LYS A 387 14.45 22.83 -25.89
CA LYS A 387 15.22 21.81 -25.17
C LYS A 387 15.49 22.21 -23.72
N ALA A 388 15.88 23.45 -23.46
CA ALA A 388 16.12 23.96 -22.11
C ALA A 388 14.83 23.96 -21.25
N ASN A 389 13.69 24.36 -21.81
CA ASN A 389 12.41 24.35 -21.15
C ASN A 389 11.97 22.91 -20.81
N LEU A 390 12.19 22.00 -21.73
CA LEU A 390 11.93 20.59 -21.56
C LEU A 390 12.73 19.97 -20.41
N ILE A 391 14.04 20.23 -20.37
CA ILE A 391 14.91 19.75 -19.28
C ILE A 391 14.39 20.26 -17.92
N ASN A 392 13.97 21.52 -17.86
CA ASN A 392 13.38 22.09 -16.65
C ASN A 392 12.08 21.37 -16.27
N GLU A 393 11.18 21.09 -17.22
CA GLU A 393 9.91 20.40 -16.97
C GLU A 393 10.12 18.96 -16.47
N ILE A 394 11.09 18.24 -17.06
CA ILE A 394 11.43 16.89 -16.60
C ILE A 394 12.06 16.94 -15.20
N ALA A 395 12.98 17.89 -14.96
CA ALA A 395 13.57 18.07 -13.64
C ALA A 395 12.51 18.40 -12.57
N ASP A 396 11.51 19.21 -12.91
CA ASP A 396 10.38 19.51 -12.02
C ASP A 396 9.54 18.25 -11.74
N THR A 397 9.32 17.41 -12.76
CA THR A 397 8.64 16.10 -12.58
C THR A 397 9.44 15.16 -11.68
N VAL A 398 10.77 15.10 -11.87
CA VAL A 398 11.67 14.28 -11.02
C VAL A 398 11.70 14.82 -9.58
N ALA A 399 11.58 16.14 -9.39
CA ALA A 399 11.53 16.75 -8.05
C ALA A 399 10.33 16.29 -7.21
N ASP A 400 9.23 15.91 -7.84
CA ASP A 400 8.03 15.44 -7.15
C ASP A 400 8.16 14.00 -6.62
N ILE A 401 9.17 13.22 -7.05
CA ILE A 401 9.42 11.86 -6.56
C ILE A 401 9.81 11.90 -5.07
N PRO A 402 9.04 11.26 -4.16
CA PRO A 402 9.33 11.28 -2.73
C PRO A 402 10.63 10.56 -2.36
N ASP A 403 10.88 9.39 -2.99
CA ASP A 403 12.05 8.55 -2.71
C ASP A 403 13.34 9.17 -3.25
N ALA A 404 14.33 9.34 -2.38
CA ALA A 404 15.59 10.01 -2.72
C ALA A 404 16.47 9.18 -3.68
N ILE A 405 16.40 7.86 -3.58
CA ILE A 405 17.21 6.96 -4.42
C ILE A 405 16.61 6.90 -5.82
N LYS A 406 15.30 6.67 -5.92
CA LYS A 406 14.57 6.70 -7.20
C LYS A 406 14.83 8.04 -7.91
N ARG A 407 14.71 9.14 -7.17
CA ARG A 407 14.94 10.50 -7.71
C ARG A 407 16.35 10.67 -8.25
N GLN A 408 17.40 10.20 -7.53
CA GLN A 408 18.79 10.28 -7.99
C GLN A 408 19.01 9.45 -9.27
N VAL A 409 18.47 8.24 -9.33
CA VAL A 409 18.56 7.39 -10.52
C VAL A 409 17.95 8.08 -11.74
N TYR A 410 16.81 8.75 -11.57
CA TYR A 410 16.19 9.51 -12.67
C TYR A 410 16.97 10.76 -13.03
N VAL A 411 17.55 11.49 -12.07
CA VAL A 411 18.48 12.62 -12.35
C VAL A 411 19.62 12.16 -13.24
N ASP A 412 20.29 11.06 -12.88
CA ASP A 412 21.43 10.52 -13.64
C ASP A 412 21.02 10.00 -15.03
N THR A 413 19.81 9.45 -15.14
CA THR A 413 19.28 8.94 -16.41
C THR A 413 18.96 10.10 -17.35
N VAL A 414 18.28 11.14 -16.88
CA VAL A 414 17.93 12.34 -17.64
C VAL A 414 19.21 13.09 -18.03
N ALA A 415 20.16 13.28 -17.11
CA ALA A 415 21.45 13.93 -17.38
C ALA A 415 22.19 13.25 -18.55
N ARG A 416 22.25 11.93 -18.53
CA ARG A 416 22.88 11.10 -19.58
C ARG A 416 22.16 11.24 -20.92
N GLN A 417 20.83 11.27 -20.92
CA GLN A 417 20.01 11.37 -22.13
C GLN A 417 20.17 12.72 -22.83
N PHE A 418 20.33 13.82 -22.07
CA PHE A 418 20.53 15.16 -22.61
C PHE A 418 22.01 15.53 -22.80
N GLY A 419 22.95 14.72 -22.34
CA GLY A 419 24.38 14.99 -22.41
C GLY A 419 24.82 16.18 -21.56
N ILE A 420 24.18 16.40 -20.41
CA ILE A 420 24.48 17.45 -19.44
C ILE A 420 24.95 16.86 -18.11
N GLU A 421 25.64 17.64 -17.30
CA GLU A 421 26.10 17.20 -15.99
C GLU A 421 24.92 16.97 -15.03
N SER A 422 24.96 15.89 -14.26
CA SER A 422 23.92 15.53 -13.27
C SER A 422 23.68 16.63 -12.24
N ASP A 423 24.73 17.38 -11.87
CA ASP A 423 24.68 18.45 -10.88
C ASP A 423 23.73 19.59 -11.30
N ILE A 424 23.64 19.89 -12.60
CA ILE A 424 22.75 20.92 -13.14
C ILE A 424 21.27 20.54 -12.92
N ILE A 425 20.91 19.26 -13.20
CA ILE A 425 19.57 18.76 -12.98
C ILE A 425 19.28 18.67 -11.49
N GLN A 426 20.26 18.19 -10.70
CA GLN A 426 20.13 18.07 -9.25
C GLN A 426 19.87 19.43 -8.59
N ASP A 427 20.56 20.48 -9.02
CA ASP A 427 20.33 21.85 -8.56
C ASP A 427 18.91 22.35 -8.88
N ARG A 428 18.41 22.05 -10.08
CA ARG A 428 17.02 22.40 -10.45
C ARG A 428 16.03 21.63 -9.60
N VAL A 429 16.19 20.32 -9.44
CA VAL A 429 15.37 19.46 -8.59
C VAL A 429 15.34 19.98 -7.15
N ARG A 430 16.49 20.35 -6.59
CA ARG A 430 16.59 20.95 -5.25
C ARG A 430 15.78 22.23 -5.13
N LYS A 431 15.97 23.19 -6.06
CA LYS A 431 15.24 24.47 -6.08
C LYS A 431 13.73 24.28 -6.16
N THR A 432 13.27 23.36 -7.02
CA THR A 432 11.84 23.04 -7.16
C THR A 432 11.27 22.47 -5.87
N ARG A 433 11.98 21.53 -5.21
CA ARG A 433 11.55 20.96 -3.92
C ARG A 433 11.51 22.01 -2.79
N GLU A 434 12.47 22.90 -2.73
CA GLU A 434 12.47 24.02 -1.78
C GLU A 434 11.28 24.97 -2.01
N LYS A 435 10.98 25.28 -3.28
CA LYS A 435 9.81 26.07 -3.66
C LYS A 435 8.51 25.39 -3.23
N ASN A 436 8.31 24.11 -3.60
CA ASN A 436 7.13 23.35 -3.25
C ASN A 436 6.94 23.25 -1.73
N ARG A 437 8.03 23.14 -0.95
CA ARG A 437 7.99 23.13 0.51
C ARG A 437 7.55 24.47 1.12
N ARG A 438 7.86 25.59 0.49
CA ARG A 438 7.44 26.94 0.94
C ARG A 438 5.98 27.24 0.58
N GLU A 439 5.49 26.66 -0.51
CA GLU A 439 4.12 26.90 -1.03
C GLU A 439 3.06 25.99 -0.39
N MET A 440 3.43 25.02 0.50
CA MET A 440 2.48 24.22 1.29
C MET A 440 2.23 24.85 2.68
N PRO A 441 1.20 25.69 2.87
CA PRO A 441 0.78 26.13 4.20
C PRO A 441 -0.08 25.03 4.83
N GLY A 442 0.42 24.33 5.88
CA GLY A 442 -0.45 23.54 6.73
C GLY A 442 -0.02 22.15 7.18
N ARG A 443 1.30 21.88 7.34
CA ARG A 443 1.78 20.73 8.12
C ARG A 443 2.88 21.10 9.12
N ALA A 444 2.77 22.31 9.70
CA ALA A 444 3.56 22.74 10.85
C ALA A 444 2.60 22.94 12.02
N GLY A 445 2.48 21.94 12.87
CA GLY A 445 1.64 22.01 14.05
C GLY A 445 1.82 20.81 14.95
N HIS A 446 3.01 20.66 15.53
CA HIS A 446 3.31 20.21 16.90
C HIS A 446 4.82 20.00 17.00
N ASP A 447 5.50 21.07 17.36
CA ASP A 447 6.60 21.16 18.29
C ASP A 447 7.29 22.52 18.10
N GLU A 448 6.79 23.52 18.83
CA GLU A 448 7.55 24.73 19.12
C GLU A 448 7.39 25.06 20.61
N ARG A 449 8.41 24.78 21.36
CA ARG A 449 8.78 25.64 22.50
C ARG A 449 10.28 25.66 22.68
N SER A 450 10.82 26.87 22.56
CA SER A 450 12.14 27.35 23.00
C SER A 450 13.26 27.38 21.97
N ALA A 451 13.46 28.56 21.37
CA ALA A 451 14.74 29.29 21.41
C ALA A 451 14.61 30.59 20.62
N GLY A 452 15.05 31.70 21.23
CA GLY A 452 15.01 33.06 20.73
C GLY A 452 16.06 33.34 19.63
N PRO A 453 16.13 34.59 19.12
CA PRO A 453 16.72 34.90 17.82
C PRO A 453 18.21 35.19 17.91
N ASP A 454 18.97 34.69 16.96
CA ASP A 454 20.19 35.38 16.54
C ASP A 454 20.55 35.18 15.07
N GLN A 455 21.26 36.18 14.58
CA GLN A 455 21.45 36.63 13.22
C GLN A 455 22.51 35.83 12.44
N ASN A 456 22.37 35.90 11.10
CA ASN A 456 23.42 35.81 10.08
C ASN A 456 24.46 34.68 10.22
N VAL A 457 24.49 33.77 9.22
CA VAL A 457 25.72 33.44 8.50
C VAL A 457 25.41 32.84 7.12
N MET A 458 26.20 33.25 6.18
CA MET A 458 26.27 32.90 4.76
C MET A 458 26.35 31.40 4.46
N ALA A 459 25.90 31.11 3.24
CA ALA A 459 26.07 29.89 2.46
C ALA A 459 27.24 28.98 2.89
N ASN A 460 26.91 27.71 3.12
CA ASN A 460 27.85 26.65 2.84
C ASN A 460 27.15 25.47 2.19
N THR A 461 27.55 25.23 0.95
CA THR A 461 27.19 24.13 0.09
C THR A 461 27.81 22.84 0.62
N ASP A 462 27.12 21.72 0.45
CA ASP A 462 27.52 20.33 0.75
C ASP A 462 27.27 19.84 2.19
N ARG A 463 25.97 19.69 2.52
CA ARG A 463 25.58 18.67 3.53
C ARG A 463 24.75 17.58 2.85
N PRO A 464 25.15 16.30 2.94
CA PRO A 464 24.26 15.19 2.61
C PRO A 464 23.00 15.33 3.45
N SER A 465 21.82 15.18 2.84
CA SER A 465 20.54 15.35 3.52
C SER A 465 20.43 14.37 4.71
N ALA A 466 19.74 14.76 5.77
CA ALA A 466 19.48 13.91 6.94
C ALA A 466 18.90 12.52 6.53
N GLU A 467 18.19 12.44 5.41
CA GLU A 467 17.64 11.21 4.86
C GLU A 467 18.70 10.22 4.34
N ARG A 468 19.82 10.69 3.77
CA ARG A 468 20.95 9.80 3.44
C ARG A 468 21.64 9.24 4.67
N ARG A 469 21.68 10.00 5.76
CA ARG A 469 22.19 9.53 7.05
C ARG A 469 21.38 8.36 7.59
N ILE A 470 20.06 8.50 7.60
CA ILE A 470 19.12 7.48 8.11
C ILE A 470 19.27 6.17 7.33
N LEU A 471 19.38 6.20 6.00
CA LEU A 471 19.45 5.00 5.15
C LEU A 471 20.76 4.20 5.30
N GLU A 472 21.89 4.84 5.55
CA GLU A 472 23.18 4.15 5.74
C GLU A 472 23.32 3.61 7.16
N GLU A 473 22.85 4.34 8.18
CA GLU A 473 22.73 3.87 9.56
C GLU A 473 21.75 2.70 9.65
N ASP A 474 20.60 2.77 9.02
CA ASP A 474 19.62 1.68 8.93
C ASP A 474 20.24 0.40 8.32
N ARG A 475 21.02 0.49 7.25
CA ARG A 475 21.67 -0.68 6.64
C ARG A 475 22.67 -1.35 7.58
N ILE A 476 23.37 -0.59 8.40
CA ILE A 476 24.38 -1.10 9.34
C ILE A 476 23.73 -1.65 10.61
N LEU A 477 22.68 -0.97 11.11
CA LEU A 477 22.07 -1.24 12.41
C LEU A 477 20.92 -2.24 12.33
N ALA A 478 20.08 -2.19 11.29
CA ALA A 478 18.83 -2.97 11.19
C ALA A 478 19.00 -4.48 11.44
N PRO A 479 20.06 -5.18 10.98
CA PRO A 479 20.23 -6.61 11.29
C PRO A 479 20.41 -6.88 12.78
N ALA A 480 21.16 -6.04 13.50
CA ALA A 480 21.41 -6.20 14.93
C ALA A 480 20.18 -5.76 15.76
N GLU A 481 19.49 -4.70 15.36
CA GLU A 481 18.23 -4.28 15.94
C GLU A 481 17.15 -5.37 15.80
N ARG A 482 17.08 -5.99 14.62
CA ARG A 482 16.18 -7.12 14.35
C ARG A 482 16.45 -8.30 15.29
N GLU A 483 17.72 -8.59 15.56
CA GLU A 483 18.11 -9.67 16.46
C GLU A 483 17.69 -9.38 17.90
N LEU A 484 17.97 -8.16 18.42
CA LEU A 484 17.59 -7.74 19.77
C LEU A 484 16.06 -7.75 19.96
N LEU A 485 15.32 -7.15 19.03
CA LEU A 485 13.86 -7.14 19.09
C LEU A 485 13.28 -8.56 18.97
N GLY A 486 13.92 -9.43 18.18
CA GLY A 486 13.58 -10.84 18.09
C GLY A 486 13.77 -11.59 19.42
N PHE A 487 14.78 -11.27 20.22
CA PHE A 487 14.92 -11.81 21.58
C PHE A 487 13.80 -11.31 22.50
N ILE A 488 13.48 -10.03 22.47
CA ILE A 488 12.39 -9.44 23.27
C ILE A 488 11.05 -10.10 22.93
N LEU A 489 10.70 -10.21 21.66
CA LEU A 489 9.40 -10.76 21.22
C LEU A 489 9.26 -12.28 21.45
N ARG A 490 10.36 -13.03 21.53
CA ARG A 490 10.30 -14.49 21.73
C ARG A 490 10.53 -14.93 23.16
N TYR A 491 11.37 -14.20 23.90
CA TYR A 491 11.89 -14.63 25.19
C TYR A 491 11.86 -13.51 26.25
N GLY A 492 11.17 -12.40 26.01
CA GLY A 492 11.25 -11.20 26.83
C GLY A 492 11.01 -11.43 28.32
N ARG A 493 10.08 -12.29 28.69
CA ARG A 493 9.78 -12.66 30.09
C ARG A 493 10.68 -13.77 30.67
N ASN A 494 11.53 -14.41 29.84
CA ASN A 494 12.43 -15.44 30.34
C ASN A 494 13.48 -14.85 31.27
N PRO A 495 13.75 -15.46 32.45
CA PRO A 495 14.78 -14.98 33.35
C PRO A 495 16.19 -15.28 32.81
N LEU A 496 17.12 -14.35 32.94
CA LEU A 496 18.52 -14.56 32.68
C LEU A 496 19.25 -14.84 34.03
N GLN A 497 19.66 -16.11 34.21
CA GLN A 497 20.36 -16.56 35.40
C GLN A 497 21.85 -16.66 35.08
N PHE A 498 22.62 -15.62 35.42
CA PHE A 498 24.06 -15.61 35.24
C PHE A 498 24.77 -16.34 36.37
N GLU A 499 25.89 -17.02 36.05
CA GLU A 499 26.76 -17.63 37.04
C GLU A 499 27.49 -16.56 37.88
N THR A 500 27.86 -16.88 39.11
CA THR A 500 28.45 -15.94 40.09
C THR A 500 29.79 -15.33 39.65
N ASP A 501 30.46 -15.92 38.67
CA ASP A 501 31.70 -15.42 38.06
C ASP A 501 31.46 -14.58 36.80
N SER A 502 30.21 -14.44 36.37
CA SER A 502 29.83 -13.61 35.22
C SER A 502 29.90 -12.13 35.54
N GLU A 503 30.38 -11.32 34.60
CA GLU A 503 30.35 -9.85 34.71
C GLU A 503 28.94 -9.26 34.77
N PHE A 504 27.90 -10.07 34.42
CA PHE A 504 26.47 -9.72 34.43
C PHE A 504 25.72 -10.30 35.63
N TYR A 505 26.42 -10.93 36.57
CA TYR A 505 25.79 -11.50 37.77
C TYR A 505 25.25 -10.38 38.67
N ASP A 506 23.97 -10.48 39.01
CA ASP A 506 23.31 -9.59 39.97
C ASP A 506 22.89 -10.39 41.21
N PRO A 507 23.46 -10.07 42.41
CA PRO A 507 23.06 -10.75 43.64
C PRO A 507 21.65 -10.40 44.12
N GLU A 508 21.03 -9.34 43.63
CA GLU A 508 19.72 -8.86 44.09
C GLU A 508 18.56 -9.46 43.31
N GLY A 509 18.80 -10.13 42.18
CA GLY A 509 17.74 -10.81 41.43
C GLY A 509 18.11 -11.22 40.00
N SER A 510 17.29 -12.09 39.39
CA SER A 510 17.40 -12.42 37.97
C SER A 510 16.61 -11.39 37.15
N GLN A 511 17.28 -10.71 36.22
CA GLN A 511 16.62 -9.86 35.23
C GLN A 511 15.98 -10.73 34.13
N THR A 512 14.87 -10.27 33.57
CA THR A 512 14.34 -10.90 32.36
C THR A 512 15.15 -10.49 31.13
N VAL A 513 14.97 -11.20 30.00
CA VAL A 513 15.59 -10.83 28.72
C VAL A 513 15.20 -9.41 28.31
N ALA A 514 13.94 -9.04 28.47
CA ALA A 514 13.46 -7.69 28.14
C ALA A 514 14.11 -6.64 29.02
N ASP A 515 14.10 -6.82 30.36
CA ASP A 515 14.71 -5.88 31.30
C ASP A 515 16.21 -5.72 31.07
N PHE A 516 16.92 -6.82 30.76
CA PHE A 516 18.35 -6.80 30.49
C PHE A 516 18.71 -6.01 29.22
N ILE A 517 17.93 -6.21 28.14
CA ILE A 517 18.12 -5.47 26.88
C ILE A 517 17.73 -4.00 27.07
N ASP A 518 16.60 -3.72 27.72
CA ASP A 518 16.14 -2.35 27.98
C ASP A 518 17.15 -1.58 28.83
N SER A 519 17.63 -2.17 29.93
CA SER A 519 18.65 -1.56 30.79
C SER A 519 19.95 -1.25 30.04
N ALA A 520 20.37 -2.14 29.12
CA ALA A 520 21.56 -1.92 28.31
C ALA A 520 21.39 -0.81 27.27
N LEU A 521 20.19 -0.66 26.70
CA LEU A 521 19.89 0.41 25.75
C LEU A 521 19.68 1.75 26.45
N SER A 522 18.90 1.77 27.53
CA SER A 522 18.56 2.98 28.29
C SER A 522 19.76 3.59 29.00
N SER A 523 20.72 2.79 29.48
CA SER A 523 21.94 3.31 30.14
C SER A 523 22.80 4.17 29.22
N ASP A 524 22.75 3.93 27.92
CA ASP A 524 23.53 4.64 26.90
C ASP A 524 22.68 5.62 26.07
N ASP A 525 21.43 5.89 26.46
CA ASP A 525 20.44 6.71 25.72
C ASP A 525 20.31 6.27 24.25
N ILE A 526 20.15 4.96 24.06
CA ILE A 526 20.14 4.31 22.76
C ILE A 526 18.70 4.04 22.34
N HIS A 527 18.34 4.52 21.14
CA HIS A 527 17.08 4.24 20.46
C HIS A 527 17.33 3.45 19.18
N PHE A 528 16.37 2.64 18.75
CA PHE A 528 16.44 1.96 17.47
C PHE A 528 16.41 2.95 16.31
N GLY A 529 17.30 2.77 15.33
CA GLY A 529 17.34 3.59 14.11
C GLY A 529 16.14 3.30 13.19
N ASN A 530 15.73 2.03 13.12
CA ASN A 530 14.58 1.61 12.32
C ASN A 530 13.26 1.97 13.02
N LYS A 531 12.47 2.86 12.42
CA LYS A 531 11.21 3.36 13.00
C LYS A 531 10.16 2.27 13.27
N ALA A 532 10.13 1.23 12.45
CA ALA A 532 9.20 0.11 12.64
C ALA A 532 9.61 -0.74 13.86
N TYR A 533 10.91 -0.94 14.05
CA TYR A 533 11.45 -1.65 15.22
C TYR A 533 11.28 -0.83 16.49
N GLU A 534 11.54 0.48 16.42
CA GLU A 534 11.32 1.43 17.53
C GLU A 534 9.84 1.43 17.97
N ALA A 535 8.91 1.54 17.03
CA ALA A 535 7.48 1.51 17.32
C ALA A 535 7.06 0.18 17.97
N THR A 536 7.61 -0.95 17.49
CA THR A 536 7.30 -2.28 18.04
C THR A 536 7.91 -2.45 19.43
N TYR A 537 9.13 -1.96 19.66
CA TYR A 537 9.78 -1.96 20.97
C TYR A 537 8.94 -1.17 21.99
N ASN A 538 8.56 0.07 21.65
CA ASN A 538 7.74 0.91 22.53
C ASN A 538 6.38 0.28 22.84
N ALA A 539 5.74 -0.31 21.82
CA ALA A 539 4.47 -1.00 22.00
C ALA A 539 4.60 -2.24 22.89
N TYR A 540 5.72 -3.00 22.76
CA TYR A 540 6.00 -4.14 23.60
C TYR A 540 6.11 -3.73 25.06
N PHE A 541 6.94 -2.72 25.39
CA PHE A 541 7.16 -2.28 26.77
C PHE A 541 5.91 -1.64 27.38
N ALA A 542 5.09 -0.94 26.59
CA ALA A 542 3.81 -0.42 27.06
C ALA A 542 2.85 -1.53 27.56
N LEU A 543 2.94 -2.74 27.02
CA LEU A 543 2.17 -3.91 27.47
C LEU A 543 2.90 -4.68 28.57
N TYR A 544 4.23 -4.75 28.47
CA TYR A 544 5.10 -5.40 29.45
C TYR A 544 4.95 -4.78 30.84
N ASP A 545 4.92 -3.45 30.92
CA ASP A 545 4.76 -2.68 32.17
C ASP A 545 3.38 -2.86 32.81
N GLN A 546 2.38 -3.26 32.03
CA GLN A 546 1.05 -3.63 32.53
C GLN A 546 1.00 -5.03 33.16
N GLY A 547 2.12 -5.78 33.13
CA GLY A 547 2.24 -7.09 33.74
C GLY A 547 1.67 -8.25 32.93
N LEU A 548 1.45 -8.06 31.61
CA LEU A 548 0.96 -9.13 30.72
C LEU A 548 2.04 -10.20 30.56
N GLU A 549 1.63 -11.46 30.38
CA GLU A 549 2.51 -12.57 30.04
C GLU A 549 3.07 -12.46 28.61
N GLN A 550 4.18 -13.14 28.31
CA GLN A 550 4.88 -13.04 27.02
C GLN A 550 3.98 -13.30 25.81
N ASP A 551 3.20 -14.38 25.87
CA ASP A 551 2.32 -14.78 24.76
C ASP A 551 1.17 -13.78 24.58
N ASP A 552 0.65 -13.21 25.67
CA ASP A 552 -0.42 -12.21 25.65
C ASP A 552 0.07 -10.90 25.03
N ILE A 553 1.31 -10.47 25.36
CA ILE A 553 1.93 -9.29 24.75
C ILE A 553 2.06 -9.48 23.23
N VAL A 554 2.63 -10.62 22.82
CA VAL A 554 2.83 -10.92 21.39
C VAL A 554 1.49 -10.99 20.66
N LEU A 555 0.48 -11.62 21.26
CA LEU A 555 -0.86 -11.72 20.69
C LEU A 555 -1.52 -10.34 20.56
N ALA A 556 -1.37 -9.49 21.56
CA ALA A 556 -1.88 -8.11 21.52
C ALA A 556 -1.21 -7.27 20.42
N LEU A 557 0.10 -7.40 20.23
CA LEU A 557 0.83 -6.72 19.14
C LEU A 557 0.38 -7.24 17.76
N LEU A 558 0.18 -8.55 17.60
CA LEU A 558 -0.26 -9.17 16.36
C LEU A 558 -1.67 -8.74 15.94
N ASN A 559 -2.54 -8.52 16.91
CA ASN A 559 -3.95 -8.18 16.71
C ASN A 559 -4.22 -6.67 16.82
N GLY A 560 -3.20 -5.86 17.06
CA GLY A 560 -3.30 -4.39 17.14
C GLY A 560 -3.69 -3.75 15.81
N GLU A 561 -4.20 -2.51 15.90
CA GLU A 561 -4.58 -1.71 14.72
C GLU A 561 -3.37 -1.26 13.90
N ASP A 562 -2.20 -1.10 14.54
CA ASP A 562 -0.96 -0.70 13.87
C ASP A 562 -0.38 -1.86 13.05
N ARG A 563 -0.56 -1.77 11.74
CA ARG A 563 -0.12 -2.79 10.77
C ARG A 563 1.41 -2.95 10.72
N VAL A 564 2.14 -1.89 11.02
CA VAL A 564 3.61 -1.92 11.01
C VAL A 564 4.09 -2.73 12.22
N VAL A 565 3.56 -2.45 13.40
CA VAL A 565 3.85 -3.19 14.63
C VAL A 565 3.43 -4.66 14.50
N ALA A 566 2.20 -4.91 14.05
CA ALA A 566 1.70 -6.28 13.85
C ALA A 566 2.53 -7.08 12.85
N GLY A 567 2.98 -6.46 11.75
CA GLY A 567 3.85 -7.07 10.75
C GLY A 567 5.21 -7.45 11.32
N VAL A 568 5.88 -6.55 12.06
CA VAL A 568 7.17 -6.81 12.72
C VAL A 568 7.03 -7.88 13.79
N ALA A 569 5.98 -7.82 14.62
CA ALA A 569 5.70 -8.84 15.63
C ALA A 569 5.51 -10.25 15.00
N ALA A 570 4.73 -10.35 13.92
CA ALA A 570 4.53 -11.61 13.20
C ALA A 570 5.82 -12.12 12.54
N GLU A 571 6.63 -11.21 11.99
CA GLU A 571 7.89 -11.57 11.36
C GLU A 571 8.90 -12.13 12.38
N LEU A 572 9.06 -11.46 13.52
CA LEU A 572 10.14 -11.78 14.48
C LEU A 572 9.74 -12.87 15.49
N SER A 573 8.46 -13.09 15.74
CA SER A 573 7.98 -14.21 16.59
C SER A 573 7.95 -15.57 15.87
N SER A 574 8.08 -15.62 14.52
CA SER A 574 8.06 -16.84 13.72
C SER A 574 9.46 -17.29 13.29
N GLU A 575 9.77 -18.58 13.44
CA GLU A 575 11.03 -19.19 12.95
C GLU A 575 10.78 -20.03 11.69
N LYS A 576 11.72 -19.97 10.73
CA LYS A 576 11.65 -20.76 9.49
C LYS A 576 11.88 -22.26 9.72
N TYR A 577 12.71 -22.59 10.69
CA TYR A 577 13.07 -23.95 11.06
C TYR A 577 13.07 -24.09 12.58
N GLU A 578 12.23 -24.95 13.12
CA GLU A 578 12.45 -25.52 14.46
C GLU A 578 13.56 -26.55 14.31
N LEU A 579 14.66 -26.36 15.03
CA LEU A 579 15.69 -27.40 15.18
C LEU A 579 15.10 -28.57 15.97
N THR A 580 14.54 -29.54 15.28
CA THR A 580 14.19 -30.83 15.89
C THR A 580 15.47 -31.63 16.04
N VAL A 581 16.04 -31.57 17.25
CA VAL A 581 17.23 -32.34 17.62
C VAL A 581 16.81 -33.75 17.95
N HIS A 582 16.73 -34.63 16.94
CA HIS A 582 16.42 -36.05 17.17
C HIS A 582 17.64 -36.95 17.36
N ASN A 583 18.89 -36.45 17.22
CA ASN A 583 20.08 -37.32 17.24
C ASN A 583 21.34 -36.76 17.93
N PHE A 584 21.26 -35.78 18.83
CA PHE A 584 22.41 -35.37 19.65
C PHE A 584 22.11 -35.59 21.13
N THR A 585 22.62 -36.69 21.68
CA THR A 585 22.45 -37.09 23.09
C THR A 585 23.38 -36.42 24.07
N ASP A 586 24.32 -35.58 23.64
CA ASP A 586 25.26 -34.90 24.53
C ASP A 586 25.24 -33.38 24.30
N ALA A 587 24.80 -32.63 25.33
CA ALA A 587 24.75 -31.17 25.47
C ALA A 587 23.51 -30.48 24.84
N LEU A 588 22.31 -30.91 25.24
CA LEU A 588 21.14 -30.01 25.22
C LEU A 588 21.34 -28.94 26.31
N THR A 589 21.91 -27.80 25.95
CA THR A 589 21.79 -26.60 26.75
C THR A 589 20.31 -26.26 26.84
N THR A 590 19.78 -26.11 28.04
CA THR A 590 18.40 -25.64 28.26
C THR A 590 18.23 -24.26 27.59
N THR A 591 17.01 -23.87 27.21
CA THR A 591 16.74 -22.54 26.64
C THR A 591 17.37 -21.43 27.47
N ASP A 592 17.35 -21.57 28.79
CA ASP A 592 17.90 -20.61 29.74
C ASP A 592 19.44 -20.46 29.64
N SER A 593 20.17 -21.57 29.50
CA SER A 593 21.65 -21.53 29.35
C SER A 593 22.08 -20.95 27.99
N TRP A 594 21.27 -21.11 26.96
CA TRP A 594 21.52 -20.52 25.65
C TRP A 594 21.29 -19.00 25.67
N LEU A 595 20.21 -18.50 26.29
CA LEU A 595 19.89 -17.08 26.39
C LEU A 595 20.98 -16.29 27.13
N VAL A 596 21.49 -16.85 28.24
CA VAL A 596 22.59 -16.24 29.04
C VAL A 596 23.86 -15.98 28.19
N THR A 597 24.10 -16.79 27.17
CA THR A 597 25.25 -16.62 26.27
C THR A 597 24.98 -15.65 25.13
N TYR A 598 23.81 -15.79 24.49
CA TYR A 598 23.54 -15.10 23.23
C TYR A 598 22.94 -13.70 23.38
N VAL A 599 22.15 -13.42 24.43
CA VAL A 599 21.57 -12.09 24.65
C VAL A 599 22.65 -11.04 24.93
N PRO A 600 23.59 -11.23 25.87
CA PRO A 600 24.70 -10.29 26.06
C PRO A 600 25.57 -10.11 24.81
N ARG A 601 25.81 -11.22 24.08
CA ARG A 601 26.55 -11.18 22.82
C ARG A 601 25.86 -10.33 21.75
N ALA A 602 24.54 -10.43 21.61
CA ALA A 602 23.77 -9.63 20.68
C ALA A 602 23.85 -8.13 20.98
N ILE A 603 23.83 -7.75 22.28
CA ILE A 603 24.05 -6.37 22.72
C ILE A 603 25.44 -5.89 22.31
N LEU A 604 26.49 -6.69 22.57
CA LEU A 604 27.85 -6.35 22.16
C LEU A 604 27.97 -6.18 20.63
N VAL A 605 27.30 -7.03 19.84
CA VAL A 605 27.26 -6.91 18.38
C VAL A 605 26.55 -5.62 17.96
N TYR A 606 25.47 -5.25 18.62
CA TYR A 606 24.75 -4.02 18.35
C TYR A 606 25.62 -2.78 18.63
N HIS A 607 26.34 -2.75 19.77
CA HIS A 607 27.32 -1.69 20.07
C HIS A 607 28.44 -1.61 19.02
N ASP A 608 28.95 -2.77 18.52
CA ASP A 608 29.95 -2.81 17.45
C ASP A 608 29.42 -2.17 16.17
N LYS A 609 28.17 -2.47 15.80
CA LYS A 609 27.51 -1.88 14.64
C LYS A 609 27.23 -0.38 14.80
N ARG A 610 26.90 0.09 16.00
CA ARG A 610 26.78 1.53 16.29
C ARG A 610 28.10 2.27 16.15
N ILE A 611 29.20 1.69 16.66
CA ILE A 611 30.52 2.25 16.45
C ILE A 611 30.87 2.31 14.96
N GLU A 612 30.54 1.26 14.18
CA GLU A 612 30.75 1.21 12.75
C GLU A 612 29.96 2.32 12.01
N ALA A 613 28.70 2.54 12.37
CA ALA A 613 27.88 3.63 11.82
C ALA A 613 28.46 5.02 12.15
N GLN A 614 28.91 5.24 13.40
CA GLN A 614 29.56 6.49 13.78
C GLN A 614 30.90 6.72 13.07
N GLN A 615 31.69 5.66 12.86
CA GLN A 615 32.95 5.73 12.10
C GLN A 615 32.67 6.08 10.63
N ALA A 616 31.62 5.50 10.02
CA ALA A 616 31.21 5.83 8.66
C ALA A 616 30.75 7.30 8.53
N ASP A 617 30.02 7.83 9.52
CA ASP A 617 29.60 9.24 9.56
C ASP A 617 30.82 10.18 9.68
N ILE A 618 31.76 9.88 10.57
CA ILE A 618 32.99 10.66 10.71
C ILE A 618 33.84 10.62 9.44
N ALA A 619 34.01 9.45 8.84
CA ALA A 619 34.77 9.31 7.59
C ALA A 619 34.15 10.11 6.45
N ARG A 620 32.82 10.21 6.39
CA ARG A 620 32.09 11.03 5.43
C ARG A 620 32.30 12.52 5.70
N LYS A 621 32.18 12.95 6.98
CA LYS A 621 32.41 14.34 7.37
C LYS A 621 33.83 14.80 7.03
N LEU A 622 34.82 13.94 7.23
CA LEU A 622 36.23 14.24 6.90
C LEU A 622 36.49 14.34 5.37
N LYS A 623 35.59 13.79 4.52
CA LYS A 623 35.66 13.95 3.06
C LYS A 623 34.99 15.24 2.58
N ALA A 624 34.18 15.88 3.40
CA ALA A 624 33.61 17.20 3.13
C ALA A 624 34.63 18.29 3.49
N ASP A 625 34.41 19.51 2.97
CA ASP A 625 35.27 20.66 3.24
C ASP A 625 35.03 21.16 4.68
N VAL A 626 35.80 20.64 5.63
CA VAL A 626 35.69 20.95 7.06
C VAL A 626 36.88 21.79 7.50
N SER A 627 36.69 22.64 8.51
CA SER A 627 37.78 23.43 9.10
C SER A 627 38.85 22.54 9.74
N ILE A 628 40.09 23.03 9.83
CA ILE A 628 41.23 22.30 10.44
C ILE A 628 40.92 21.90 11.88
N GLU A 629 40.23 22.77 12.64
CA GLU A 629 39.85 22.51 14.03
C GLU A 629 38.82 21.40 14.13
N GLU A 630 37.80 21.45 13.29
CA GLU A 630 36.73 20.42 13.21
C GLU A 630 37.28 19.07 12.74
N ALA A 631 38.19 19.06 11.77
CA ALA A 631 38.87 17.84 11.32
C ALA A 631 39.69 17.20 12.45
N LYS A 632 40.38 18.01 13.27
CA LYS A 632 41.15 17.52 14.43
C LYS A 632 40.24 16.91 15.49
N GLU A 633 39.10 17.52 15.76
CA GLU A 633 38.11 17.00 16.70
C GLU A 633 37.51 15.66 16.20
N LEU A 634 37.13 15.59 14.92
CA LEU A 634 36.64 14.36 14.29
C LEU A 634 37.65 13.23 14.30
N MET A 635 38.94 13.53 14.06
CA MET A 635 40.02 12.54 14.13
C MET A 635 40.25 12.05 15.56
N THR A 636 40.15 12.93 16.55
CA THR A 636 40.26 12.56 17.97
C THR A 636 39.11 11.62 18.37
N ARG A 637 37.87 11.94 17.90
CA ARG A 637 36.69 11.10 18.13
C ARG A 637 36.84 9.74 17.46
N LEU A 638 37.34 9.71 16.21
CA LEU A 638 37.60 8.47 15.48
C LEU A 638 38.62 7.56 16.19
N THR A 639 39.68 8.16 16.74
CA THR A 639 40.69 7.41 17.50
C THR A 639 40.08 6.75 18.75
N ARG A 640 39.25 7.48 19.50
CA ARG A 640 38.54 6.92 20.66
C ARG A 640 37.59 5.77 20.25
N LEU A 641 36.84 5.95 19.18
CA LEU A 641 35.94 4.88 18.64
C LEU A 641 36.71 3.62 18.23
N ASN A 642 37.90 3.79 17.63
CA ASN A 642 38.78 2.66 17.29
C ASN A 642 39.28 1.90 18.52
N GLU A 643 39.61 2.60 19.60
CA GLU A 643 39.98 1.99 20.87
C GLU A 643 38.83 1.21 21.51
N PHE A 644 37.62 1.78 21.51
CA PHE A 644 36.43 1.08 21.99
C PHE A 644 36.13 -0.15 21.15
N LYS A 645 36.18 -0.02 19.83
CA LYS A 645 35.95 -1.15 18.88
C LYS A 645 36.99 -2.27 19.12
N LYS A 646 38.22 -1.94 19.39
CA LYS A 646 39.27 -2.94 19.74
C LYS A 646 38.91 -3.71 21.01
N LYS A 647 38.51 -3.02 22.09
CA LYS A 647 38.09 -3.64 23.34
C LYS A 647 36.87 -4.55 23.14
N LEU A 648 35.90 -4.08 22.37
CA LEU A 648 34.69 -4.81 22.07
C LEU A 648 34.96 -6.08 21.23
N ASN A 649 35.88 -6.00 20.25
CA ASN A 649 36.28 -7.17 19.44
C ASN A 649 37.06 -8.21 20.27
N ILE A 650 37.78 -7.80 21.32
CA ILE A 650 38.36 -8.74 22.27
C ILE A 650 37.27 -9.47 23.08
N LYS A 651 36.23 -8.76 23.55
CA LYS A 651 35.08 -9.34 24.26
C LYS A 651 34.28 -10.29 23.35
N LEU A 652 34.13 -9.94 22.07
CA LEU A 652 33.48 -10.78 21.08
C LEU A 652 34.33 -11.98 20.61
N GLY A 653 35.56 -12.12 21.10
CA GLY A 653 36.47 -13.21 20.73
C GLY A 653 37.03 -13.11 19.30
N ARG A 654 36.92 -11.93 18.66
CA ARG A 654 37.44 -11.68 17.29
C ARG A 654 38.91 -11.28 17.27
N LEU A 655 39.43 -10.81 18.38
CA LEU A 655 40.86 -10.47 18.57
C LEU A 655 41.39 -11.18 19.82
N LYS A 656 42.65 -11.64 19.77
CA LYS A 656 43.34 -12.15 20.95
C LYS A 656 43.63 -11.00 21.91
N LYS A 657 43.55 -11.27 23.24
CA LYS A 657 43.91 -10.33 24.30
C LYS A 657 45.33 -9.82 24.16
#